data_14bc98ac35fe8d7c3cb9069c3013b502
#
_entry.id   14bc98ac35fe8d7c3cb9069c3013b502
#
_cell.length_a   1.000
_cell.length_b   1.000
_cell.length_c   1.000
_cell.angle_alpha   90.00
_cell.angle_beta   90.00
_cell.angle_gamma   90.00
#
_symmetry.space_group_name_H-M   'P 1'
#
loop_
_entity.id
_entity.type
_entity.pdbx_description
1 polymer ?
#
loop_
_entity_poly.entity_id
_entity_poly.type
_entity_poly.pdbx_seq_one_letter_code
_entity_poly.pdbx_strand_id
1 'polypeptide(L)'
;MANIIGTISNDTLLGTSSADTINGKAGNDIITAKLGNDTLTGGGGNDKFVYNLGDGIDTITDFGGVGKGTNPTPGVIAEVDTIKFQGSGLTARNLLLTQNGTNLEITFEGVNDTKIVLNNFKLEDLDNLKASGTRPAIANIIFDGQTSIIDSFNVLDANSTETTIGIKNTVTFLNDLANNIIGLNNSDDVINGQGGNDKIDGLSGNDLLRGGTGNDTLIGGLGDDTLIGNADNDSLVGGAGNDSVVGGAGNDTLNGGSGNDFLNVDSSSGNNLLDGGNGNDTLSALGDYYGEVVSGNNTLKGGAGNDFLIADYSTGNNLLDGGDGNDELSVSGDYYSAVVSGNNTLKGGIGDDTLKAIFVTGDNLLDGGAGNDYFWLNIADGNNTLIGGAGNDTLRTGINTGNNLLSGGDGNDSLTASGVEGYRFDNNSGNNTLNGGLGDDTLKVDYSRGANLLNGDDGNDYLSGSGYTYGYGGAYYITTGNNTLNGGSGKDTLNVDYSEGDNLLNGGDGDDYLTASGYEFDEDYEVYYQTLGDNTLNGGAGNDTLSVDYSQGSNLLNGGAGDDALYGVYSTGDNFLNGGDGFYNLLYVAYSSGNNTLAGGASYNDFVIDYSTGNNLVSGSNGIDYFSAIACFGNNTLNGGAGNDYFDISYSSGNNLVNGGDGNDIFNTFGATGKNTLNGGNGNDTLTGGSGDDSLTGGAGIDTFAFNSFNQGIDRISDFNATNEIIQVSAVGFGGGLSAGVLQTSQLRIGTSANTSTQRFIYNSTTGALFFDQDGNAGGFAQVEFARLSAGLSLTNENFVVV
;
A
#
# COMPACT_ATOMS: atom_id res chain seq x y z
N MET A 1 37.54 45.36 29.21
CA MET A 1 37.55 45.25 30.72
C MET A 1 37.85 46.60 31.24
N ALA A 2 36.93 47.31 31.80
CA ALA A 2 37.18 48.48 32.63
C ALA A 2 37.08 48.10 34.10
N ASN A 3 37.81 48.81 34.95
CA ASN A 3 37.67 48.76 36.39
C ASN A 3 37.11 50.10 36.83
N ILE A 4 35.82 50.16 37.19
CA ILE A 4 35.05 51.36 37.51
C ILE A 4 34.82 51.37 39.04
N ILE A 5 35.32 52.38 39.75
CA ILE A 5 35.22 52.45 41.18
C ILE A 5 34.54 53.72 41.57
N GLY A 6 33.44 53.64 42.33
CA GLY A 6 32.72 54.78 42.91
C GLY A 6 33.34 55.36 44.16
N THR A 7 32.63 56.21 44.84
CA THR A 7 33.03 56.93 46.04
C THR A 7 32.31 56.31 47.27
N ILE A 8 32.27 57.04 48.39
CA ILE A 8 31.46 56.69 49.58
C ILE A 8 30.12 57.44 49.60
N SER A 9 29.72 58.05 48.52
CA SER A 9 28.47 58.79 48.35
C SER A 9 27.67 58.20 47.12
N ASN A 10 26.39 58.48 47.01
CA ASN A 10 25.56 58.03 45.95
C ASN A 10 26.11 58.32 44.56
N ASP A 11 26.54 57.37 43.84
CA ASP A 11 27.13 57.42 42.48
C ASP A 11 26.20 56.91 41.35
N THR A 12 26.52 57.35 40.15
CA THR A 12 25.93 56.76 38.96
C THR A 12 27.06 56.21 38.10
N LEU A 13 27.20 54.87 38.07
CA LEU A 13 28.28 54.16 37.42
C LEU A 13 27.80 53.53 36.12
N LEU A 14 28.57 53.71 35.06
CA LEU A 14 28.22 53.25 33.74
C LEU A 14 29.36 52.40 33.14
N GLY A 15 29.11 51.16 32.86
CA GLY A 15 30.03 50.25 32.22
C GLY A 15 30.21 50.48 30.72
N THR A 16 30.97 49.64 30.09
CA THR A 16 31.29 49.65 28.66
C THR A 16 30.50 48.57 27.93
N SER A 17 30.90 48.21 26.72
CA SER A 17 30.33 47.07 25.96
C SER A 17 31.22 45.81 26.04
N SER A 18 32.00 45.65 27.06
CA SER A 18 32.91 44.53 27.31
C SER A 18 32.91 44.18 28.78
N ALA A 19 33.23 42.96 29.14
CA ALA A 19 33.30 42.53 30.53
C ALA A 19 34.05 43.52 31.44
N ASP A 20 33.39 44.06 32.47
CA ASP A 20 33.87 45.07 33.35
C ASP A 20 33.82 44.62 34.82
N THR A 21 34.58 45.32 35.68
CA THR A 21 34.46 45.21 37.14
C THR A 21 34.01 46.56 37.67
N ILE A 22 32.84 46.64 38.29
CA ILE A 22 32.26 47.88 38.81
C ILE A 22 32.01 47.73 40.29
N ASN A 23 32.45 48.70 41.06
CA ASN A 23 32.28 48.72 42.55
C ASN A 23 31.81 50.09 43.00
N GLY A 24 30.55 50.16 43.52
CA GLY A 24 29.94 51.38 44.06
C GLY A 24 30.59 51.87 45.35
N LYS A 25 30.96 50.93 46.24
CA LYS A 25 31.45 51.10 47.60
C LYS A 25 30.36 51.38 48.62
N ALA A 26 30.11 52.59 49.04
CA ALA A 26 29.11 52.95 50.05
C ALA A 26 28.26 54.13 49.51
N GLY A 27 27.00 54.13 49.90
CA GLY A 27 25.99 55.04 49.30
C GLY A 27 24.92 54.32 48.57
N ASN A 28 23.90 54.98 48.15
CA ASN A 28 22.85 54.36 47.32
C ASN A 28 23.20 54.60 45.82
N ASP A 29 23.82 53.60 45.20
CA ASP A 29 24.41 53.72 43.88
C ASP A 29 23.46 53.27 42.73
N ILE A 30 23.70 53.81 41.59
CA ILE A 30 23.05 53.33 40.37
C ILE A 30 24.10 52.74 39.41
N ILE A 31 24.06 51.43 39.20
CA ILE A 31 25.02 50.69 38.39
C ILE A 31 24.36 50.19 37.11
N THR A 32 24.89 50.59 35.97
CA THR A 32 24.46 50.10 34.68
C THR A 32 25.64 49.44 33.97
N ALA A 33 25.67 48.13 33.89
CA ALA A 33 26.79 47.35 33.39
C ALA A 33 26.91 47.43 31.86
N LYS A 34 25.80 47.41 31.11
CA LYS A 34 25.69 47.27 29.65
C LYS A 34 26.09 45.89 29.16
N LEU A 35 26.55 45.82 27.87
CA LEU A 35 26.93 44.58 27.23
C LEU A 35 28.24 44.01 27.83
N GLY A 36 28.24 42.74 28.08
CA GLY A 36 29.44 42.03 28.60
C GLY A 36 29.02 41.05 29.69
N ASN A 37 30.00 40.30 30.19
CA ASN A 37 29.81 39.50 31.40
C ASN A 37 30.51 40.24 32.54
N ASP A 38 29.77 41.02 33.29
CA ASP A 38 30.30 41.98 34.22
C ASP A 38 30.31 41.45 35.68
N THR A 39 31.21 41.98 36.47
CA THR A 39 31.27 41.72 37.93
C THR A 39 30.92 43.00 38.62
N LEU A 40 29.81 42.97 39.36
CA LEU A 40 29.22 44.14 40.00
C LEU A 40 29.27 44.00 41.56
N THR A 41 29.63 45.06 42.22
CA THR A 41 29.61 45.17 43.66
C THR A 41 28.91 46.50 44.03
N GLY A 42 27.75 46.39 44.67
CA GLY A 42 27.03 47.59 45.14
C GLY A 42 27.81 48.32 46.27
N GLY A 43 28.05 47.56 47.30
CA GLY A 43 28.69 48.05 48.51
C GLY A 43 27.70 48.17 49.66
N GLY A 44 27.77 49.22 50.42
CA GLY A 44 26.80 49.44 51.49
C GLY A 44 25.77 50.52 51.14
N GLY A 45 24.50 50.26 51.45
CA GLY A 45 23.35 51.11 51.13
C GLY A 45 22.35 50.40 50.28
N ASN A 46 21.37 51.17 49.75
CA ASN A 46 20.39 50.59 48.88
C ASN A 46 20.79 50.86 47.39
N ASP A 47 21.37 49.84 46.73
CA ASP A 47 21.92 49.99 45.41
C ASP A 47 20.91 49.62 44.33
N LYS A 48 21.05 50.20 43.12
CA LYS A 48 20.20 49.90 41.99
C LYS A 48 21.04 49.43 40.83
N PHE A 49 20.88 48.18 40.48
CA PHE A 49 21.43 47.54 39.26
C PHE A 49 20.46 47.66 38.12
N VAL A 50 20.84 48.33 37.06
CA VAL A 50 20.01 48.49 35.86
C VAL A 50 20.50 47.51 34.82
N TYR A 51 19.62 46.63 34.40
CA TYR A 51 19.88 45.53 33.48
C TYR A 51 18.97 45.66 32.26
N ASN A 52 19.52 45.63 31.06
CA ASN A 52 18.75 45.67 29.81
C ASN A 52 18.77 44.33 29.12
N LEU A 53 17.77 44.12 28.33
CA LEU A 53 17.69 42.92 27.46
C LEU A 53 18.98 42.83 26.61
N GLY A 54 19.66 41.67 26.74
CA GLY A 54 20.91 41.37 26.00
C GLY A 54 22.19 41.91 26.62
N ASP A 55 22.16 42.43 27.87
CA ASP A 55 23.39 42.90 28.52
C ASP A 55 24.40 41.76 28.76
N GLY A 56 23.98 40.49 28.79
CA GLY A 56 24.90 39.35 28.93
C GLY A 56 24.68 38.58 30.22
N ILE A 57 25.75 38.02 30.76
CA ILE A 57 25.72 37.27 32.05
C ILE A 57 26.48 38.07 33.08
N ASP A 58 25.77 38.71 34.00
CA ASP A 58 26.38 39.52 35.04
C ASP A 58 26.38 38.87 36.41
N THR A 59 27.42 39.13 37.19
CA THR A 59 27.54 38.61 38.57
C THR A 59 27.49 39.74 39.55
N ILE A 60 26.52 39.76 40.46
CA ILE A 60 26.46 40.67 41.59
C ILE A 60 27.04 39.97 42.81
N THR A 61 28.03 40.58 43.41
CA THR A 61 28.86 39.93 44.44
C THR A 61 28.37 40.06 45.88
N ASP A 62 27.49 41.04 46.15
CA ASP A 62 27.09 41.45 47.52
C ASP A 62 25.65 41.95 47.60
N PHE A 63 24.76 41.39 46.73
CA PHE A 63 23.35 41.80 46.61
C PHE A 63 22.62 41.74 47.98
N GLY A 64 21.99 42.81 48.39
CA GLY A 64 21.19 42.90 49.61
C GLY A 64 19.75 42.51 49.45
N GLY A 65 19.33 41.38 50.01
CA GLY A 65 17.98 40.88 49.96
C GLY A 65 17.04 41.52 50.98
N VAL A 66 15.74 41.38 50.74
CA VAL A 66 14.68 41.73 51.70
C VAL A 66 14.73 40.82 52.93
N GLY A 67 15.26 39.59 52.76
CA GLY A 67 15.32 38.60 53.86
C GLY A 67 13.93 37.92 54.03
N LYS A 68 13.91 37.04 55.02
CA LYS A 68 12.72 36.19 55.26
C LYS A 68 11.53 36.98 55.83
N GLY A 69 10.34 36.62 55.35
CA GLY A 69 9.05 37.12 55.84
C GLY A 69 8.76 38.57 55.48
N THR A 70 7.63 39.11 56.02
CA THR A 70 7.07 40.35 55.53
C THR A 70 7.48 41.61 56.38
N ASN A 71 8.32 41.42 57.42
CA ASN A 71 8.70 42.51 58.33
C ASN A 71 10.22 42.58 58.57
N PRO A 72 11.00 42.96 57.54
CA PRO A 72 12.45 43.11 57.70
C PRO A 72 12.82 44.15 58.72
N THR A 73 13.96 43.98 59.40
CA THR A 73 14.44 44.96 60.39
C THR A 73 14.94 46.27 59.75
N PRO A 74 14.98 47.38 60.42
CA PRO A 74 15.49 48.59 59.83
C PRO A 74 16.93 48.51 59.31
N GLY A 75 17.75 47.60 59.85
CA GLY A 75 19.08 47.33 59.34
C GLY A 75 19.07 46.63 57.99
N VAL A 76 18.16 45.67 57.81
CA VAL A 76 17.97 45.03 56.52
C VAL A 76 17.43 46.05 55.51
N ILE A 77 16.39 46.82 55.83
CA ILE A 77 15.81 47.81 54.94
C ILE A 77 16.88 48.82 54.43
N ALA A 78 17.88 49.14 55.22
CA ALA A 78 18.96 50.08 54.82
C ALA A 78 19.97 49.49 53.81
N GLU A 79 19.94 48.21 53.57
CA GLU A 79 20.86 47.45 52.72
C GLU A 79 20.15 46.67 51.65
N VAL A 80 18.86 46.95 51.37
CA VAL A 80 18.07 46.24 50.29
C VAL A 80 18.42 46.79 48.91
N ASP A 81 18.96 45.96 48.07
CA ASP A 81 19.28 46.27 46.69
C ASP A 81 18.12 46.01 45.71
N THR A 82 18.16 46.68 44.58
CA THR A 82 17.15 46.57 43.58
C THR A 82 17.75 46.27 42.19
N ILE A 83 17.34 45.23 41.54
CA ILE A 83 17.58 45.03 40.12
C ILE A 83 16.41 45.65 39.35
N LYS A 84 16.71 46.52 38.42
CA LYS A 84 15.71 47.10 37.48
C LYS A 84 15.92 46.53 36.09
N PHE A 85 15.00 45.71 35.66
CA PHE A 85 14.97 45.19 34.33
C PHE A 85 14.33 46.15 33.31
N GLN A 86 14.88 46.17 32.07
CA GLN A 86 14.42 47.04 30.99
C GLN A 86 14.52 46.26 29.67
N GLY A 87 13.39 46.04 29.00
CA GLY A 87 13.27 45.32 27.72
C GLY A 87 12.11 44.36 27.69
N SER A 88 11.60 44.15 26.50
CA SER A 88 10.44 43.26 26.27
C SER A 88 10.77 41.82 26.72
N GLY A 89 9.81 41.17 27.40
CA GLY A 89 9.97 39.81 27.94
C GLY A 89 10.58 39.76 29.36
N LEU A 90 11.15 40.85 29.90
CA LEU A 90 11.68 40.88 31.27
C LEU A 90 10.56 41.22 32.27
N THR A 91 9.56 40.37 32.36
CA THR A 91 8.36 40.57 33.21
C THR A 91 8.30 39.57 34.35
N ALA A 92 7.49 39.85 35.37
CA ALA A 92 7.29 38.91 36.46
C ALA A 92 6.81 37.52 35.99
N ARG A 93 5.88 37.47 35.03
CA ARG A 93 5.34 36.21 34.50
C ARG A 93 6.42 35.30 33.86
N ASN A 94 7.43 35.90 33.26
CA ASN A 94 8.53 35.19 32.60
C ASN A 94 9.72 34.89 33.52
N LEU A 95 9.70 35.41 34.76
CA LEU A 95 10.82 35.23 35.69
C LEU A 95 11.07 33.77 36.04
N LEU A 96 12.34 33.37 35.99
CA LEU A 96 12.82 32.06 36.43
C LEU A 96 13.95 32.30 37.46
N LEU A 97 13.82 31.66 38.61
CA LEU A 97 14.78 31.70 39.69
C LEU A 97 15.33 30.31 39.95
N THR A 98 16.65 30.14 39.93
CA THR A 98 17.27 28.84 40.12
C THR A 98 18.35 28.94 41.17
N GLN A 99 18.23 28.20 42.27
CA GLN A 99 19.30 28.10 43.28
C GLN A 99 20.40 27.17 42.77
N ASN A 100 21.55 27.70 42.43
CA ASN A 100 22.70 26.93 41.98
C ASN A 100 23.81 26.94 43.07
N GLY A 101 23.79 25.93 43.91
CA GLY A 101 24.66 25.86 45.08
C GLY A 101 24.38 27.00 46.06
N THR A 102 25.35 27.88 46.27
CA THR A 102 25.19 29.07 47.14
C THR A 102 24.70 30.30 46.38
N ASN A 103 24.58 30.25 45.07
CA ASN A 103 24.24 31.40 44.23
C ASN A 103 22.80 31.30 43.72
N LEU A 104 22.12 32.42 43.58
CA LEU A 104 20.83 32.50 42.91
C LEU A 104 21.03 32.99 41.48
N GLU A 105 20.49 32.25 40.52
CA GLU A 105 20.47 32.64 39.13
C GLU A 105 19.07 33.19 38.74
N ILE A 106 19.07 34.36 38.11
CA ILE A 106 17.86 35.03 37.61
C ILE A 106 17.89 34.99 36.10
N THR A 107 16.92 34.34 35.51
CA THR A 107 16.71 34.27 34.06
C THR A 107 15.25 34.56 33.71
N PHE A 108 14.91 34.56 32.42
CA PHE A 108 13.54 34.77 31.94
C PHE A 108 13.22 33.76 30.85
N GLU A 109 12.05 33.20 30.89
CA GLU A 109 11.56 32.25 29.89
C GLU A 109 11.51 32.91 28.49
N GLY A 110 11.99 32.20 27.48
CA GLY A 110 12.04 32.68 26.10
C GLY A 110 13.03 33.81 25.84
N VAL A 111 13.93 34.10 26.79
CA VAL A 111 14.97 35.16 26.67
C VAL A 111 16.36 34.55 26.76
N ASN A 112 17.09 34.58 25.66
CA ASN A 112 18.46 34.08 25.58
C ASN A 112 19.47 35.20 25.97
N ASP A 113 20.67 34.80 26.37
CA ASP A 113 21.82 35.71 26.66
C ASP A 113 21.51 36.79 27.69
N THR A 114 20.60 36.54 28.63
CA THR A 114 20.17 37.45 29.68
C THR A 114 20.12 36.69 31.00
N LYS A 115 21.14 36.88 31.85
CA LYS A 115 21.23 36.17 33.13
C LYS A 115 21.94 37.01 34.17
N ILE A 116 21.42 37.03 35.40
CA ILE A 116 22.09 37.59 36.56
C ILE A 116 22.42 36.48 37.55
N VAL A 117 23.63 36.47 38.06
CA VAL A 117 24.06 35.57 39.14
C VAL A 117 24.28 36.39 40.43
N LEU A 118 23.50 36.11 41.47
CA LEU A 118 23.70 36.69 42.80
C LEU A 118 24.57 35.75 43.62
N ASN A 119 25.81 36.20 43.94
CA ASN A 119 26.77 35.40 44.69
C ASN A 119 26.38 35.26 46.16
N ASN A 120 26.45 34.01 46.69
CA ASN A 120 26.12 33.68 48.09
C ASN A 120 24.75 34.21 48.53
N PHE A 121 23.76 34.17 47.62
CA PHE A 121 22.40 34.68 47.82
C PHE A 121 21.41 33.52 47.81
N LYS A 122 20.46 33.53 48.73
CA LYS A 122 19.44 32.51 48.82
C LYS A 122 18.14 32.98 48.18
N LEU A 123 17.42 32.08 47.52
CA LEU A 123 16.11 32.33 46.90
C LEU A 123 15.14 32.95 47.93
N GLU A 124 15.06 32.41 49.14
CA GLU A 124 14.18 32.89 50.21
C GLU A 124 14.44 34.32 50.74
N ASP A 125 15.56 34.92 50.33
CA ASP A 125 15.92 36.31 50.71
C ASP A 125 15.51 37.32 49.63
N LEU A 126 14.94 36.87 48.51
CA LEU A 126 14.49 37.67 47.37
C LEU A 126 13.00 37.94 47.44
N ASP A 127 12.52 39.16 47.53
CA ASP A 127 11.11 39.48 47.56
C ASP A 127 10.85 40.98 47.26
N ASN A 128 9.57 41.28 46.93
CA ASN A 128 9.04 42.61 46.82
C ASN A 128 7.92 42.83 47.86
N LEU A 129 8.08 43.78 48.71
CA LEU A 129 7.12 44.07 49.78
C LEU A 129 6.45 45.45 49.60
N LYS A 130 5.10 45.46 49.50
CA LYS A 130 4.32 46.72 49.49
C LYS A 130 4.45 47.49 50.82
N ALA A 131 4.17 48.74 50.75
CA ALA A 131 4.17 49.60 52.00
C ALA A 131 3.19 49.01 53.02
N SER A 132 3.65 48.96 54.29
CA SER A 132 2.86 48.49 55.45
C SER A 132 3.15 49.28 56.69
N GLY A 133 2.15 49.91 57.33
CA GLY A 133 2.32 50.79 58.49
C GLY A 133 3.23 51.97 58.19
N THR A 134 4.38 52.03 58.90
CA THR A 134 5.41 53.04 58.65
C THR A 134 6.53 52.59 57.72
N ARG A 135 6.53 51.32 57.30
CA ARG A 135 7.51 50.77 56.36
C ARG A 135 7.19 51.23 54.92
N PRO A 136 8.13 51.87 54.22
CA PRO A 136 7.95 52.15 52.82
C PRO A 136 7.88 50.83 51.98
N ALA A 137 7.41 50.88 50.72
CA ALA A 137 7.57 49.78 49.78
C ALA A 137 9.06 49.55 49.49
N ILE A 138 9.50 48.28 49.49
CA ILE A 138 10.90 47.87 49.21
C ILE A 138 10.84 46.74 48.15
N ALA A 139 11.81 46.71 47.29
CA ALA A 139 11.82 45.69 46.21
C ALA A 139 13.24 45.25 45.86
N ASN A 140 13.41 43.99 45.71
CA ASN A 140 14.61 43.43 45.05
C ASN A 140 14.52 43.44 43.52
N ILE A 141 13.30 43.43 42.94
CA ILE A 141 13.12 43.43 41.47
C ILE A 141 12.08 44.49 41.06
N ILE A 142 12.40 45.28 40.07
CA ILE A 142 11.45 46.13 39.31
C ILE A 142 11.49 45.66 37.85
N PHE A 143 10.37 45.14 37.35
CA PHE A 143 10.26 44.63 36.01
C PHE A 143 10.07 45.73 34.95
N ASP A 144 10.23 45.37 33.69
CA ASP A 144 10.06 46.29 32.57
C ASP A 144 8.65 46.93 32.58
N GLY A 145 8.60 48.24 32.29
CA GLY A 145 7.36 49.00 32.31
C GLY A 145 6.88 49.43 33.70
N GLN A 146 7.42 48.90 34.81
CA GLN A 146 7.07 49.33 36.19
C GLN A 146 7.74 50.64 36.55
N THR A 147 6.93 51.56 37.04
CA THR A 147 7.41 52.89 37.51
C THR A 147 7.40 53.05 39.03
N SER A 148 6.81 52.09 39.74
CA SER A 148 6.72 52.04 41.20
C SER A 148 6.97 50.62 41.69
N ILE A 149 7.31 50.47 42.95
CA ILE A 149 7.44 49.17 43.59
C ILE A 149 6.04 48.52 43.70
N ILE A 150 5.85 47.37 43.07
CA ILE A 150 4.65 46.56 43.09
C ILE A 150 5.08 45.21 43.68
N ASP A 151 4.23 44.67 44.55
CA ASP A 151 4.33 43.31 45.05
C ASP A 151 3.88 42.38 43.89
N SER A 152 4.83 42.06 43.01
CA SER A 152 4.56 41.36 41.72
C SER A 152 5.09 39.93 41.69
N PHE A 153 5.79 39.50 42.69
CA PHE A 153 6.19 38.13 42.93
C PHE A 153 6.29 37.86 44.42
N ASN A 154 6.24 36.59 44.82
CA ASN A 154 6.36 36.12 46.17
C ASN A 154 7.30 34.90 46.22
N VAL A 155 8.13 34.77 47.20
CA VAL A 155 9.00 33.61 47.41
C VAL A 155 8.70 33.02 48.78
N LEU A 156 8.39 31.72 48.83
CA LEU A 156 8.16 31.03 50.11
C LEU A 156 9.47 30.75 50.82
N ASP A 157 9.47 31.01 52.14
CA ASP A 157 10.60 30.66 53.00
C ASP A 157 10.91 29.15 52.90
N ALA A 158 12.18 28.77 53.04
CA ALA A 158 12.67 27.40 52.95
C ALA A 158 11.98 26.38 53.87
N ASN A 159 11.25 26.81 54.85
CA ASN A 159 10.50 25.99 55.80
C ASN A 159 9.00 26.37 55.88
N SER A 160 8.49 27.08 54.88
CA SER A 160 7.07 27.44 54.79
C SER A 160 6.22 26.20 54.69
N THR A 161 5.08 26.22 55.33
CA THR A 161 4.02 25.20 55.22
C THR A 161 2.72 25.83 54.74
N GLU A 162 2.80 26.93 54.01
CA GLU A 162 1.65 27.54 53.36
C GLU A 162 1.01 26.59 52.36
N THR A 163 -0.32 26.64 52.27
CA THR A 163 -1.10 25.76 51.38
C THR A 163 -1.88 26.54 50.32
N THR A 164 -1.81 27.88 50.33
CA THR A 164 -2.49 28.76 49.36
C THR A 164 -1.59 29.96 49.07
N ILE A 165 -1.65 30.46 47.82
CA ILE A 165 -1.01 31.70 47.47
C ILE A 165 -1.78 32.91 48.03
N GLY A 166 -1.07 33.97 48.37
CA GLY A 166 -1.65 35.10 49.10
C GLY A 166 -2.21 36.23 48.22
N ILE A 167 -1.75 36.37 46.97
CA ILE A 167 -2.00 37.56 46.13
C ILE A 167 -2.40 37.14 44.73
N LYS A 168 -3.52 37.69 44.22
CA LYS A 168 -4.02 37.43 42.86
C LYS A 168 -3.10 38.00 41.80
N ASN A 169 -3.02 37.29 40.68
CA ASN A 169 -2.27 37.71 39.49
C ASN A 169 -0.80 38.02 39.77
N THR A 170 -0.17 37.25 40.65
CA THR A 170 1.25 37.38 41.00
C THR A 170 2.03 36.12 40.71
N VAL A 171 3.35 36.24 40.70
CA VAL A 171 4.25 35.08 40.57
C VAL A 171 4.65 34.59 41.98
N THR A 172 4.48 33.30 42.22
CA THR A 172 4.86 32.66 43.45
C THR A 172 5.95 31.60 43.19
N PHE A 173 7.06 31.68 43.90
CA PHE A 173 8.12 30.68 43.91
C PHE A 173 8.04 29.88 45.21
N LEU A 174 7.92 28.56 45.07
CA LEU A 174 7.90 27.65 46.21
C LEU A 174 9.36 27.42 46.72
N ASN A 175 9.50 26.56 47.70
CA ASN A 175 10.82 26.14 48.18
C ASN A 175 11.18 24.72 47.69
N ASP A 176 12.38 24.23 48.02
CA ASP A 176 12.85 22.90 47.58
C ASP A 176 12.27 21.75 48.42
N LEU A 177 11.13 21.94 49.11
CA LEU A 177 10.42 20.90 49.83
C LEU A 177 9.19 20.45 49.03
N ALA A 178 8.67 19.27 49.36
CA ALA A 178 7.39 18.84 48.83
C ALA A 178 6.25 19.77 49.35
N ASN A 179 5.71 20.59 48.46
CA ASN A 179 4.67 21.54 48.76
C ASN A 179 3.26 21.03 48.33
N ASN A 180 2.22 21.58 48.94
CA ASN A 180 0.83 21.35 48.51
C ASN A 180 0.11 22.70 48.46
N ILE A 181 0.09 23.31 47.29
CA ILE A 181 -0.35 24.69 47.10
C ILE A 181 -1.62 24.72 46.24
N ILE A 182 -2.56 25.57 46.68
CA ILE A 182 -3.78 25.87 45.94
C ILE A 182 -3.77 27.34 45.52
N GLY A 183 -4.02 27.59 44.25
CA GLY A 183 -4.17 28.91 43.65
C GLY A 183 -5.45 29.63 44.03
N LEU A 184 -5.80 30.67 43.31
CA LEU A 184 -6.91 31.56 43.61
C LEU A 184 -7.96 31.53 42.50
N ASN A 185 -9.25 31.39 42.87
CA ASN A 185 -10.33 31.43 41.90
C ASN A 185 -10.38 32.75 41.11
N ASN A 186 -10.60 32.66 39.75
CA ASN A 186 -10.62 33.78 38.83
C ASN A 186 -9.37 34.66 38.92
N SER A 187 -8.25 34.02 38.93
CA SER A 187 -6.89 34.60 38.98
C SER A 187 -5.99 33.91 38.00
N ASP A 188 -5.28 34.64 37.16
CA ASP A 188 -4.24 34.10 36.30
C ASP A 188 -2.96 33.95 37.11
N ASP A 189 -2.82 32.83 37.81
CA ASP A 189 -1.74 32.59 38.75
C ASP A 189 -0.45 32.09 38.05
N VAL A 190 0.72 32.47 38.58
CA VAL A 190 2.01 31.92 38.17
C VAL A 190 2.67 31.26 39.36
N ILE A 191 2.86 29.95 39.33
CA ILE A 191 3.40 29.18 40.42
C ILE A 191 4.58 28.34 39.93
N ASN A 192 5.73 28.50 40.58
CA ASN A 192 6.96 27.76 40.32
C ASN A 192 7.31 26.87 41.52
N GLY A 193 7.29 25.54 41.32
CA GLY A 193 7.54 24.53 42.37
C GLY A 193 8.97 24.57 42.88
N GLN A 194 9.92 24.82 42.02
CA GLN A 194 11.38 24.80 42.27
C GLN A 194 11.91 23.38 42.40
N GLY A 195 11.80 22.76 43.53
CA GLY A 195 12.24 21.38 43.75
C GLY A 195 11.47 20.71 44.88
N GLY A 196 11.53 19.38 44.89
CA GLY A 196 10.69 18.56 45.77
C GLY A 196 9.59 17.89 44.98
N ASN A 197 8.72 17.20 45.64
CA ASN A 197 7.56 16.57 44.98
C ASN A 197 6.33 17.40 45.26
N ASP A 198 5.96 18.30 44.39
CA ASP A 198 4.95 19.32 44.63
C ASP A 198 3.57 18.88 44.13
N LYS A 199 2.55 19.37 44.82
CA LYS A 199 1.19 19.37 44.34
C LYS A 199 0.69 20.80 44.21
N ILE A 200 0.38 21.23 42.98
CA ILE A 200 -0.04 22.57 42.64
C ILE A 200 -1.40 22.51 41.93
N ASP A 201 -2.38 23.27 42.41
CA ASP A 201 -3.74 23.35 41.85
C ASP A 201 -4.06 24.83 41.56
N GLY A 202 -4.20 25.22 40.28
CA GLY A 202 -4.45 26.58 39.83
C GLY A 202 -5.90 27.05 40.10
N LEU A 203 -6.88 26.12 40.11
CA LEU A 203 -8.31 26.31 40.26
C LEU A 203 -9.01 26.94 39.05
N SER A 204 -8.95 28.25 38.87
CA SER A 204 -9.61 28.91 37.74
C SER A 204 -8.96 30.25 37.41
N GLY A 205 -8.79 30.50 36.16
CA GLY A 205 -7.98 31.54 35.52
C GLY A 205 -7.15 30.92 34.42
N ASN A 206 -6.33 31.68 33.77
CA ASN A 206 -5.36 31.17 32.81
C ASN A 206 -4.00 31.06 33.51
N ASP A 207 -3.76 29.90 34.12
CA ASP A 207 -2.66 29.73 35.07
C ASP A 207 -1.36 29.27 34.37
N LEU A 208 -0.21 29.58 34.95
CA LEU A 208 1.09 29.07 34.54
C LEU A 208 1.73 28.35 35.72
N LEU A 209 1.74 27.02 35.63
CA LEU A 209 2.25 26.14 36.69
C LEU A 209 3.55 25.46 36.23
N ARG A 210 4.58 25.51 37.01
CA ARG A 210 5.85 24.82 36.78
C ARG A 210 6.22 23.97 38.00
N GLY A 211 6.47 22.67 37.74
CA GLY A 211 6.88 21.72 38.75
C GLY A 211 8.31 21.98 39.20
N GLY A 212 9.26 21.73 38.34
CA GLY A 212 10.67 21.93 38.63
C GLY A 212 11.47 20.64 38.64
N THR A 213 12.10 20.32 39.77
CA THR A 213 12.74 19.03 39.95
C THR A 213 11.99 18.19 40.97
N GLY A 214 11.80 16.92 40.71
CA GLY A 214 11.02 16.01 41.54
C GLY A 214 9.74 15.56 40.87
N ASN A 215 9.06 14.62 41.46
CA ASN A 215 7.83 14.09 40.86
C ASN A 215 6.64 14.97 41.25
N ASP A 216 6.19 15.81 40.34
CA ASP A 216 5.20 16.84 40.61
C ASP A 216 3.77 16.45 40.18
N THR A 217 2.79 17.07 40.80
CA THR A 217 1.38 16.98 40.39
C THR A 217 0.84 18.38 40.15
N LEU A 218 0.57 18.72 38.89
CA LEU A 218 0.05 20.01 38.47
C LEU A 218 -1.40 19.85 37.95
N ILE A 219 -2.28 20.74 38.41
CA ILE A 219 -3.70 20.80 37.99
C ILE A 219 -3.98 22.25 37.59
N GLY A 220 -4.30 22.51 36.32
CA GLY A 220 -4.69 23.83 35.80
C GLY A 220 -6.06 24.22 36.33
N GLY A 221 -7.10 23.52 35.90
CA GLY A 221 -8.46 23.72 36.41
C GLY A 221 -9.43 24.21 35.36
N LEU A 222 -9.96 25.45 35.52
CA LEU A 222 -10.81 26.11 34.54
C LEU A 222 -10.06 27.25 33.88
N GLY A 223 -9.99 27.33 32.59
CA GLY A 223 -9.32 28.36 31.82
C GLY A 223 -8.27 27.78 30.90
N ASP A 224 -7.65 28.59 30.09
CA ASP A 224 -6.57 28.15 29.19
C ASP A 224 -5.24 28.16 29.95
N ASP A 225 -4.83 26.98 30.44
CA ASP A 225 -3.71 26.84 31.37
C ASP A 225 -2.39 26.46 30.67
N THR A 226 -1.27 26.75 31.28
CA THR A 226 0.06 26.30 30.86
C THR A 226 0.73 25.54 32.01
N LEU A 227 0.97 24.25 31.84
CA LEU A 227 1.60 23.36 32.80
C LEU A 227 2.91 22.83 32.27
N ILE A 228 3.98 22.92 33.09
CA ILE A 228 5.33 22.49 32.72
C ILE A 228 5.90 21.66 33.89
N GLY A 229 6.09 20.33 33.65
CA GLY A 229 6.66 19.41 34.62
C GLY A 229 8.14 19.68 34.89
N ASN A 230 8.94 19.74 33.87
CA ASN A 230 10.38 19.87 33.73
C ASN A 230 11.15 18.54 33.91
N ALA A 231 11.52 18.16 35.11
CA ALA A 231 12.42 17.02 35.34
C ALA A 231 11.81 16.00 36.30
N ASP A 232 12.15 14.73 36.10
CA ASP A 232 11.61 13.57 36.84
C ASP A 232 10.20 13.19 36.36
N ASN A 233 9.45 12.41 37.13
CA ASN A 233 8.18 11.83 36.62
C ASN A 233 6.98 12.62 37.12
N ASP A 234 6.33 13.33 36.26
CA ASP A 234 5.28 14.28 36.56
C ASP A 234 3.86 13.81 36.18
N SER A 235 2.87 14.36 36.90
CA SER A 235 1.45 14.16 36.60
C SER A 235 0.77 15.50 36.41
N LEU A 236 0.39 15.82 35.13
CA LEU A 236 -0.13 17.12 34.75
C LEU A 236 -1.56 16.94 34.24
N VAL A 237 -2.48 17.78 34.71
CA VAL A 237 -3.89 17.80 34.30
C VAL A 237 -4.27 19.23 33.92
N GLY A 238 -4.55 19.51 32.66
CA GLY A 238 -5.01 20.81 32.15
C GLY A 238 -6.35 21.18 32.77
N GLY A 239 -7.40 20.44 32.39
CA GLY A 239 -8.71 20.63 32.99
C GLY A 239 -9.79 20.99 31.96
N ALA A 240 -10.28 22.21 32.03
CA ALA A 240 -11.27 22.71 31.09
C ALA A 240 -10.80 24.04 30.48
N GLY A 241 -10.67 24.10 29.20
CA GLY A 241 -10.06 25.18 28.43
C GLY A 241 -9.15 24.62 27.36
N ASN A 242 -8.43 25.48 26.66
CA ASN A 242 -7.43 25.02 25.71
C ASN A 242 -6.05 25.10 26.37
N ASP A 243 -5.61 23.96 26.86
CA ASP A 243 -4.45 23.89 27.73
C ASP A 243 -3.14 23.57 26.99
N SER A 244 -2.02 24.06 27.51
CA SER A 244 -0.68 23.71 27.05
C SER A 244 0.05 22.93 28.14
N VAL A 245 0.27 21.65 27.93
CA VAL A 245 0.82 20.75 28.95
C VAL A 245 2.13 20.16 28.46
N VAL A 246 3.22 20.46 29.13
CA VAL A 246 4.58 20.02 28.80
C VAL A 246 5.15 19.16 29.91
N GLY A 247 5.43 17.88 29.63
CA GLY A 247 6.01 16.96 30.63
C GLY A 247 7.46 17.30 30.96
N GLY A 248 8.32 17.26 30.00
CA GLY A 248 9.76 17.46 30.15
C GLY A 248 10.52 16.14 30.13
N ALA A 249 11.48 15.97 31.05
CA ALA A 249 12.29 14.78 31.11
C ALA A 249 11.81 13.83 32.21
N GLY A 250 11.42 12.62 31.86
CA GLY A 250 10.95 11.63 32.82
C GLY A 250 9.92 10.65 32.21
N ASN A 251 9.20 9.96 33.07
CA ASN A 251 8.04 9.21 32.67
C ASN A 251 6.78 9.96 33.09
N ASP A 252 6.24 10.75 32.19
CA ASP A 252 5.22 11.72 32.51
C ASP A 252 3.82 11.24 32.19
N THR A 253 2.84 11.72 32.92
CA THR A 253 1.43 11.52 32.67
C THR A 253 0.75 12.86 32.47
N LEU A 254 0.30 13.12 31.24
CA LEU A 254 -0.34 14.35 30.82
C LEU A 254 -1.80 14.06 30.47
N ASN A 255 -2.72 14.90 30.96
CA ASN A 255 -4.14 14.87 30.62
C ASN A 255 -4.59 16.29 30.25
N GLY A 256 -5.08 16.49 29.04
CA GLY A 256 -5.60 17.78 28.58
C GLY A 256 -6.94 18.08 29.25
N GLY A 257 -7.94 17.23 29.02
CA GLY A 257 -9.23 17.35 29.69
C GLY A 257 -10.36 17.68 28.74
N SER A 258 -10.84 18.90 28.74
CA SER A 258 -11.85 19.35 27.78
C SER A 258 -11.46 20.68 27.14
N GLY A 259 -11.47 20.75 25.85
CA GLY A 259 -10.98 21.88 25.06
C GLY A 259 -10.05 21.38 23.96
N ASN A 260 -9.41 22.27 23.27
CA ASN A 260 -8.41 21.87 22.25
C ASN A 260 -7.02 22.02 22.88
N ASP A 261 -6.45 20.92 23.30
CA ASP A 261 -5.28 20.90 24.15
C ASP A 261 -3.99 20.61 23.35
N PHE A 262 -2.86 21.10 23.86
CA PHE A 262 -1.53 20.80 23.36
C PHE A 262 -0.70 20.08 24.43
N LEU A 263 -0.45 18.79 24.24
CA LEU A 263 0.33 17.94 25.12
C LEU A 263 1.67 17.60 24.50
N ASN A 264 2.77 17.83 25.22
CA ASN A 264 4.10 17.72 24.62
C ASN A 264 5.10 17.03 25.58
N VAL A 265 5.81 16.02 25.04
CA VAL A 265 6.97 15.37 25.64
C VAL A 265 8.14 15.28 24.66
N ASP A 266 8.27 16.26 23.77
CA ASP A 266 9.33 16.26 22.75
C ASP A 266 10.72 16.20 23.36
N SER A 267 11.63 15.51 22.69
CA SER A 267 13.02 15.30 23.13
C SER A 267 13.17 14.66 24.54
N SER A 268 12.09 14.02 25.03
CA SER A 268 12.09 13.32 26.32
C SER A 268 12.62 11.88 26.19
N SER A 269 13.25 11.40 27.23
CA SER A 269 13.64 9.98 27.35
C SER A 269 12.82 9.32 28.46
N GLY A 270 11.71 8.66 28.14
CA GLY A 270 10.85 8.03 29.14
C GLY A 270 9.66 7.34 28.51
N ASN A 271 8.88 6.65 29.32
CA ASN A 271 7.61 6.10 28.90
C ASN A 271 6.49 7.05 29.31
N ASN A 272 5.98 7.82 28.39
CA ASN A 272 5.01 8.87 28.67
C ASN A 272 3.60 8.42 28.30
N LEU A 273 2.62 8.93 29.06
CA LEU A 273 1.20 8.79 28.81
C LEU A 273 0.58 10.17 28.59
N LEU A 274 0.07 10.40 27.39
CA LEU A 274 -0.65 11.60 27.00
C LEU A 274 -2.11 11.23 26.71
N ASP A 275 -3.06 11.97 27.26
CA ASP A 275 -4.50 11.80 27.09
C ASP A 275 -5.09 13.19 26.79
N GLY A 276 -5.51 13.43 25.53
CA GLY A 276 -6.09 14.71 25.09
C GLY A 276 -7.43 14.97 25.77
N GLY A 277 -8.36 14.02 25.66
CA GLY A 277 -9.67 14.09 26.30
C GLY A 277 -10.79 14.41 25.35
N ASN A 278 -11.46 15.55 25.51
CA ASN A 278 -12.51 16.01 24.60
C ASN A 278 -12.04 17.27 23.88
N GLY A 279 -12.09 17.29 22.60
CA GLY A 279 -11.71 18.46 21.79
C GLY A 279 -10.82 18.04 20.65
N ASN A 280 -10.31 18.98 19.90
CA ASN A 280 -9.35 18.67 18.83
C ASN A 280 -7.94 18.91 19.39
N ASP A 281 -7.29 17.85 19.79
CA ASP A 281 -6.08 17.89 20.57
C ASP A 281 -4.82 17.67 19.71
N THR A 282 -3.70 18.17 20.18
CA THR A 282 -2.38 17.89 19.60
C THR A 282 -1.48 17.24 20.65
N LEU A 283 -1.10 16.00 20.39
CA LEU A 283 -0.25 15.21 21.27
C LEU A 283 1.09 14.93 20.58
N SER A 284 2.18 15.35 21.21
CA SER A 284 3.52 15.28 20.61
C SER A 284 4.52 14.56 21.52
N ALA A 285 5.17 13.56 20.93
CA ALA A 285 6.35 12.88 21.47
C ALA A 285 7.44 12.86 20.38
N LEU A 286 7.78 14.02 19.85
CA LEU A 286 8.63 14.23 18.68
C LEU A 286 10.12 14.25 19.09
N GLY A 287 10.94 13.48 18.39
CA GLY A 287 12.40 13.60 18.45
C GLY A 287 12.94 14.77 17.62
N ASP A 288 14.17 15.21 17.88
CA ASP A 288 14.80 16.27 17.08
C ASP A 288 15.47 15.67 15.82
N TYR A 289 15.24 16.32 14.69
CA TYR A 289 15.88 16.02 13.40
C TYR A 289 17.43 15.96 13.48
N TYR A 290 18.06 16.67 14.42
CA TYR A 290 19.52 16.75 14.57
C TYR A 290 20.12 15.82 15.62
N GLY A 291 19.36 14.95 16.27
CA GLY A 291 19.89 13.84 17.05
C GLY A 291 19.44 13.71 18.51
N GLU A 292 18.51 14.49 19.00
CA GLU A 292 17.81 14.20 20.25
C GLU A 292 16.62 13.30 19.97
N VAL A 293 16.77 12.02 20.24
CA VAL A 293 15.78 11.00 19.96
C VAL A 293 14.88 10.86 21.18
N VAL A 294 13.58 11.02 21.01
CA VAL A 294 12.60 10.57 22.02
C VAL A 294 12.78 9.06 22.17
N SER A 295 13.04 8.61 23.38
CA SER A 295 13.25 7.20 23.66
C SER A 295 12.28 6.72 24.73
N GLY A 296 11.78 5.50 24.57
CA GLY A 296 10.82 4.90 25.47
C GLY A 296 9.52 4.54 24.75
N ASN A 297 8.64 3.88 25.47
CA ASN A 297 7.35 3.44 24.92
C ASN A 297 6.29 4.47 25.32
N ASN A 298 5.91 5.34 24.39
CA ASN A 298 4.92 6.37 24.65
C ASN A 298 3.51 5.90 24.30
N THR A 299 2.54 6.37 25.06
CA THR A 299 1.13 6.16 24.82
C THR A 299 0.46 7.52 24.65
N LEU A 300 -0.09 7.76 23.45
CA LEU A 300 -0.82 8.96 23.09
C LEU A 300 -2.27 8.56 22.81
N LYS A 301 -3.22 9.24 23.45
CA LYS A 301 -4.64 9.05 23.26
C LYS A 301 -5.28 10.41 22.94
N GLY A 302 -5.90 10.52 21.78
CA GLY A 302 -6.63 11.71 21.35
C GLY A 302 -7.88 11.88 22.20
N GLY A 303 -8.81 10.98 22.04
CA GLY A 303 -10.03 10.96 22.82
C GLY A 303 -11.26 11.22 21.96
N ALA A 304 -11.92 12.35 22.12
CA ALA A 304 -13.07 12.70 21.31
C ALA A 304 -12.84 14.04 20.62
N GLY A 305 -12.89 14.06 19.29
CA GLY A 305 -12.61 15.21 18.44
C GLY A 305 -11.66 14.82 17.32
N ASN A 306 -11.22 15.78 16.54
CA ASN A 306 -10.27 15.50 15.47
C ASN A 306 -8.85 15.80 15.99
N ASP A 307 -8.12 14.75 16.28
CA ASP A 307 -6.88 14.82 17.02
C ASP A 307 -5.64 14.64 16.12
N PHE A 308 -4.51 15.18 16.56
CA PHE A 308 -3.23 15.07 15.89
C PHE A 308 -2.18 14.45 16.82
N LEU A 309 -1.80 13.19 16.57
CA LEU A 309 -0.91 12.41 17.41
C LEU A 309 0.41 12.14 16.68
N ILE A 310 1.52 12.59 17.23
CA ILE A 310 2.84 12.47 16.61
C ILE A 310 3.84 11.81 17.56
N ALA A 311 4.49 10.74 17.08
CA ALA A 311 5.67 10.14 17.71
C ALA A 311 6.80 9.95 16.69
N ASP A 312 7.03 10.96 15.86
CA ASP A 312 8.05 10.93 14.82
C ASP A 312 9.47 11.00 15.41
N TYR A 313 10.45 10.43 14.73
CA TYR A 313 11.85 10.34 15.17
C TYR A 313 12.01 9.70 16.56
N SER A 314 11.08 8.84 16.96
CA SER A 314 11.11 8.18 18.27
C SER A 314 11.69 6.77 18.20
N THR A 315 12.19 6.27 19.32
CA THR A 315 12.61 4.87 19.46
C THR A 315 11.82 4.21 20.58
N GLY A 316 11.36 2.99 20.38
CA GLY A 316 10.52 2.27 21.33
C GLY A 316 9.19 1.86 20.71
N ASN A 317 8.38 1.15 21.48
CA ASN A 317 7.07 0.70 21.02
C ASN A 317 6.03 1.74 21.41
N ASN A 318 5.58 2.56 20.47
CA ASN A 318 4.61 3.61 20.75
C ASN A 318 3.18 3.11 20.43
N LEU A 319 2.24 3.56 21.26
CA LEU A 319 0.80 3.38 21.04
C LEU A 319 0.17 4.74 20.83
N LEU A 320 -0.42 4.94 19.64
CA LEU A 320 -1.23 6.10 19.30
C LEU A 320 -2.67 5.61 19.11
N ASP A 321 -3.62 6.23 19.78
CA ASP A 321 -5.04 5.90 19.78
C ASP A 321 -5.82 7.20 19.57
N GLY A 322 -6.38 7.40 18.35
CA GLY A 322 -7.11 8.63 18.00
C GLY A 322 -8.38 8.76 18.80
N GLY A 323 -9.29 7.79 18.68
CA GLY A 323 -10.54 7.75 19.44
C GLY A 323 -11.77 8.00 18.58
N ASP A 324 -12.60 8.98 18.97
CA ASP A 324 -13.78 9.39 18.22
C ASP A 324 -13.44 10.65 17.41
N GLY A 325 -13.51 10.64 16.11
CA GLY A 325 -13.27 11.82 15.27
C GLY A 325 -12.40 11.49 14.07
N ASN A 326 -12.06 12.46 13.26
CA ASN A 326 -11.18 12.25 12.10
C ASN A 326 -9.75 12.61 12.51
N ASP A 327 -8.95 11.59 12.80
CA ASP A 327 -7.68 11.74 13.47
C ASP A 327 -6.48 11.61 12.50
N GLU A 328 -5.36 12.26 12.84
CA GLU A 328 -4.09 12.09 12.12
C GLU A 328 -3.03 11.54 13.07
N LEU A 329 -2.55 10.31 12.80
CA LEU A 329 -1.58 9.60 13.60
C LEU A 329 -0.28 9.40 12.81
N SER A 330 0.88 9.76 13.37
CA SER A 330 2.17 9.65 12.71
C SER A 330 3.26 9.06 13.60
N VAL A 331 4.00 8.08 13.04
CA VAL A 331 5.26 7.53 13.57
C VAL A 331 6.29 7.48 12.45
N SER A 332 6.83 8.61 12.05
CA SER A 332 7.65 8.71 10.84
C SER A 332 9.09 9.15 11.16
N GLY A 333 10.06 8.58 10.47
CA GLY A 333 11.44 9.02 10.40
C GLY A 333 11.75 9.76 9.11
N ASP A 334 13.04 9.89 8.76
CA ASP A 334 13.45 10.38 7.44
C ASP A 334 14.64 9.61 6.85
N TYR A 335 14.91 9.85 5.56
CA TYR A 335 15.96 9.18 4.81
C TYR A 335 17.39 9.47 5.30
N TYR A 336 17.64 10.59 5.97
CA TYR A 336 19.00 11.08 6.24
C TYR A 336 19.44 10.96 7.69
N SER A 337 18.54 10.92 8.67
CA SER A 337 18.91 11.16 10.06
C SER A 337 18.37 10.19 11.10
N ALA A 338 17.15 9.73 11.03
CA ALA A 338 16.59 8.88 12.06
C ALA A 338 15.51 7.92 11.53
N VAL A 339 15.72 6.64 11.78
CA VAL A 339 14.71 5.59 11.57
C VAL A 339 13.95 5.42 12.86
N VAL A 340 12.62 5.54 12.83
CA VAL A 340 11.77 5.16 13.96
C VAL A 340 11.90 3.67 14.18
N SER A 341 12.25 3.26 15.39
CA SER A 341 12.47 1.85 15.71
C SER A 341 11.51 1.36 16.79
N GLY A 342 11.12 0.10 16.70
CA GLY A 342 10.20 -0.55 17.62
C GLY A 342 8.93 -1.01 16.91
N ASN A 343 8.09 -1.74 17.64
CA ASN A 343 6.81 -2.21 17.15
C ASN A 343 5.74 -1.20 17.57
N ASN A 344 5.32 -0.34 16.64
CA ASN A 344 4.36 0.71 16.93
C ASN A 344 2.93 0.25 16.64
N THR A 345 1.99 0.79 17.40
CA THR A 345 0.56 0.56 17.21
C THR A 345 -0.15 1.89 17.03
N LEU A 346 -0.80 2.06 15.89
CA LEU A 346 -1.64 3.20 15.56
C LEU A 346 -3.08 2.72 15.42
N LYS A 347 -4.00 3.38 16.11
CA LYS A 347 -5.43 3.10 16.04
C LYS A 347 -6.15 4.41 15.74
N GLY A 348 -6.89 4.43 14.64
CA GLY A 348 -7.76 5.55 14.27
C GLY A 348 -8.93 5.63 15.24
N GLY A 349 -9.87 4.72 15.12
CA GLY A 349 -11.02 4.64 16.00
C GLY A 349 -12.34 4.76 15.27
N ILE A 350 -13.09 5.82 15.52
CA ILE A 350 -14.33 6.13 14.82
C ILE A 350 -14.13 7.43 14.04
N GLY A 351 -14.26 7.39 12.73
CA GLY A 351 -14.12 8.55 11.86
C GLY A 351 -13.23 8.26 10.67
N ASP A 352 -13.09 9.21 9.79
CA ASP A 352 -12.20 9.06 8.62
C ASP A 352 -10.78 9.44 9.03
N ASP A 353 -9.95 8.43 9.34
CA ASP A 353 -8.65 8.61 9.96
C ASP A 353 -7.47 8.56 8.98
N THR A 354 -6.35 9.15 9.36
CA THR A 354 -5.10 9.10 8.60
C THR A 354 -3.96 8.54 9.46
N LEU A 355 -3.47 7.35 9.09
CA LEU A 355 -2.40 6.63 9.81
C LEU A 355 -1.12 6.58 8.96
N LYS A 356 -0.03 7.16 9.47
CA LYS A 356 1.25 7.26 8.77
C LYS A 356 2.38 6.57 9.52
N ALA A 357 3.13 5.72 8.81
CA ALA A 357 4.35 5.09 9.32
C ALA A 357 5.41 5.05 8.21
N ILE A 358 6.37 5.98 8.24
CA ILE A 358 7.35 6.16 7.16
C ILE A 358 8.76 6.10 7.74
N PHE A 359 9.68 5.36 7.08
CA PHE A 359 11.03 5.07 7.60
C PHE A 359 11.00 4.41 8.99
N VAL A 360 10.23 3.34 9.12
CA VAL A 360 10.04 2.60 10.37
C VAL A 360 10.70 1.22 10.33
N THR A 361 11.12 0.72 11.49
CA THR A 361 11.59 -0.66 11.65
C THR A 361 10.77 -1.37 12.72
N GLY A 362 10.70 -2.70 12.65
CA GLY A 362 9.88 -3.50 13.53
C GLY A 362 8.53 -3.87 12.93
N ASP A 363 7.78 -4.69 13.65
CA ASP A 363 6.47 -5.16 13.22
C ASP A 363 5.41 -4.17 13.71
N ASN A 364 4.86 -3.34 12.83
CA ASN A 364 3.91 -2.29 13.18
C ASN A 364 2.46 -2.72 12.90
N LEU A 365 1.55 -2.26 13.75
CA LEU A 365 0.10 -2.44 13.61
C LEU A 365 -0.56 -1.08 13.38
N LEU A 366 -1.29 -0.96 12.26
CA LEU A 366 -2.14 0.17 11.93
C LEU A 366 -3.58 -0.35 11.82
N ASP A 367 -4.50 0.20 12.59
CA ASP A 367 -5.90 -0.19 12.68
C ASP A 367 -6.77 1.06 12.54
N GLY A 368 -7.51 1.18 11.44
CA GLY A 368 -8.36 2.36 11.14
C GLY A 368 -9.59 2.38 12.03
N GLY A 369 -10.35 1.30 12.01
CA GLY A 369 -11.54 1.17 12.85
C GLY A 369 -12.83 1.32 12.07
N ALA A 370 -13.53 2.42 12.22
CA ALA A 370 -14.78 2.67 11.52
C ALA A 370 -14.77 4.05 10.86
N GLY A 371 -14.95 4.09 9.57
CA GLY A 371 -14.85 5.27 8.72
C GLY A 371 -14.11 4.96 7.44
N ASN A 372 -13.84 5.95 6.62
CA ASN A 372 -13.05 5.73 5.41
C ASN A 372 -11.60 6.13 5.68
N ASP A 373 -10.79 5.16 6.02
CA ASP A 373 -9.47 5.37 6.58
C ASP A 373 -8.36 5.39 5.53
N TYR A 374 -7.33 6.19 5.76
CA TYR A 374 -6.18 6.29 4.89
C TYR A 374 -4.89 5.89 5.59
N PHE A 375 -4.21 4.87 5.05
CA PHE A 375 -2.95 4.33 5.56
C PHE A 375 -1.80 4.59 4.60
N TRP A 376 -0.72 5.09 5.15
CA TRP A 376 0.52 5.24 4.40
C TRP A 376 1.70 4.64 5.17
N LEU A 377 2.02 3.39 4.84
CA LEU A 377 3.22 2.70 5.31
C LEU A 377 4.26 2.70 4.18
N ASN A 378 5.43 3.30 4.38
CA ASN A 378 6.45 3.39 3.33
C ASN A 378 7.87 3.31 3.90
N ILE A 379 8.76 2.60 3.18
CA ILE A 379 10.15 2.35 3.61
C ILE A 379 10.14 1.75 5.02
N ALA A 380 9.44 0.62 5.15
CA ALA A 380 9.27 -0.07 6.41
C ALA A 380 9.95 -1.44 6.36
N ASP A 381 10.80 -1.70 7.34
CA ASP A 381 11.33 -3.04 7.59
C ASP A 381 10.45 -3.74 8.64
N GLY A 382 10.32 -5.07 8.54
CA GLY A 382 9.47 -5.86 9.44
C GLY A 382 8.15 -6.30 8.81
N ASN A 383 7.41 -7.13 9.54
CA ASN A 383 6.13 -7.68 9.08
C ASN A 383 5.00 -6.81 9.65
N ASN A 384 4.43 -5.97 8.85
CA ASN A 384 3.45 -5.00 9.29
C ASN A 384 2.01 -5.49 9.03
N THR A 385 1.09 -5.04 9.88
CA THR A 385 -0.33 -5.35 9.76
C THR A 385 -1.13 -4.05 9.64
N LEU A 386 -1.92 -3.94 8.57
CA LEU A 386 -2.84 -2.83 8.31
C LEU A 386 -4.26 -3.39 8.26
N ILE A 387 -5.15 -2.82 9.03
CA ILE A 387 -6.56 -3.21 9.14
C ILE A 387 -7.41 -1.96 8.88
N GLY A 388 -8.19 -1.95 7.80
CA GLY A 388 -9.12 -0.86 7.48
C GLY A 388 -10.25 -0.85 8.49
N GLY A 389 -11.12 -1.83 8.43
CA GLY A 389 -12.20 -1.99 9.37
C GLY A 389 -13.56 -1.91 8.72
N ALA A 390 -14.31 -0.87 8.98
CA ALA A 390 -15.61 -0.66 8.37
C ALA A 390 -15.66 0.68 7.65
N GLY A 391 -15.90 0.68 6.35
CA GLY A 391 -15.89 1.85 5.48
C GLY A 391 -15.10 1.59 4.22
N ASN A 392 -14.91 2.59 3.39
CA ASN A 392 -14.13 2.44 2.16
C ASN A 392 -12.69 2.89 2.42
N ASP A 393 -11.81 1.94 2.69
CA ASP A 393 -10.48 2.21 3.19
C ASP A 393 -9.42 2.25 2.09
N THR A 394 -8.35 3.00 2.33
CA THR A 394 -7.18 3.03 1.46
C THR A 394 -5.94 2.59 2.24
N LEU A 395 -5.50 1.35 2.04
CA LEU A 395 -4.34 0.77 2.66
C LEU A 395 -3.17 0.72 1.69
N ARG A 396 -2.11 1.47 1.97
CA ARG A 396 -0.99 1.58 1.04
C ARG A 396 0.33 1.27 1.72
N THR A 397 1.03 0.26 1.18
CA THR A 397 2.42 -0.01 1.53
C THR A 397 3.31 0.26 0.32
N GLY A 398 4.43 0.99 0.53
CA GLY A 398 5.41 1.23 -0.52
C GLY A 398 6.60 0.27 -0.45
N ILE A 399 7.80 0.81 -0.41
CA ILE A 399 9.07 0.06 -0.39
C ILE A 399 9.22 -0.68 0.94
N ASN A 400 8.91 -1.97 0.98
CA ASN A 400 8.97 -2.78 2.20
C ASN A 400 9.73 -4.08 1.96
N THR A 401 10.48 -4.52 2.97
CA THR A 401 11.26 -5.77 2.89
C THR A 401 10.59 -6.95 3.61
N GLY A 402 9.69 -6.67 4.54
CA GLY A 402 8.96 -7.68 5.31
C GLY A 402 7.67 -8.18 4.65
N ASN A 403 7.08 -9.21 5.24
CA ASN A 403 5.80 -9.76 4.80
C ASN A 403 4.67 -8.98 5.48
N ASN A 404 3.85 -8.28 4.72
CA ASN A 404 2.79 -7.45 5.27
C ASN A 404 1.42 -8.11 5.10
N LEU A 405 0.55 -7.85 6.07
CA LEU A 405 -0.87 -8.21 6.03
C LEU A 405 -1.70 -6.93 5.91
N LEU A 406 -2.49 -6.84 4.85
CA LEU A 406 -3.47 -5.77 4.64
C LEU A 406 -4.85 -6.40 4.63
N SER A 407 -5.77 -5.86 5.41
CA SER A 407 -7.17 -6.29 5.45
C SER A 407 -8.06 -5.05 5.30
N GLY A 408 -8.88 -5.01 4.25
CA GLY A 408 -9.86 -3.94 4.03
C GLY A 408 -10.96 -4.01 5.10
N GLY A 409 -11.83 -4.98 5.00
CA GLY A 409 -12.90 -5.20 5.98
C GLY A 409 -14.27 -5.12 5.35
N ASP A 410 -15.14 -4.26 5.88
CA ASP A 410 -16.47 -4.02 5.32
C ASP A 410 -16.41 -2.75 4.46
N GLY A 411 -16.66 -2.83 3.17
CA GLY A 411 -16.72 -1.66 2.28
C GLY A 411 -15.94 -1.86 0.99
N ASN A 412 -15.85 -0.84 0.16
CA ASN A 412 -15.11 -0.92 -1.11
C ASN A 412 -13.69 -0.39 -0.89
N ASP A 413 -12.75 -1.29 -0.73
CA ASP A 413 -11.42 -0.98 -0.23
C ASP A 413 -10.35 -0.91 -1.35
N SER A 414 -9.30 -0.16 -1.09
CA SER A 414 -8.13 -0.06 -1.97
C SER A 414 -6.86 -0.47 -1.24
N LEU A 415 -6.40 -1.70 -1.48
CA LEU A 415 -5.23 -2.30 -0.86
C LEU A 415 -4.07 -2.35 -1.85
N THR A 416 -2.96 -1.70 -1.52
CA THR A 416 -1.79 -1.65 -2.40
C THR A 416 -0.51 -2.01 -1.65
N ALA A 417 0.14 -3.09 -2.09
CA ALA A 417 1.49 -3.47 -1.66
C ALA A 417 2.44 -3.57 -2.87
N SER A 418 2.39 -2.58 -3.73
CA SER A 418 3.13 -2.51 -4.99
C SER A 418 4.53 -1.95 -4.82
N GLY A 419 5.44 -2.27 -5.74
CA GLY A 419 6.70 -1.55 -5.88
C GLY A 419 6.48 -0.11 -6.36
N VAL A 420 7.50 0.75 -6.26
CA VAL A 420 7.40 2.16 -6.69
C VAL A 420 7.87 2.32 -8.12
N GLU A 421 7.03 2.94 -8.96
CA GLU A 421 7.38 3.32 -10.33
C GLU A 421 8.51 4.37 -10.32
N GLY A 422 9.60 4.11 -11.04
CA GLY A 422 10.64 5.12 -11.30
C GLY A 422 11.96 4.96 -10.55
N TYR A 423 12.09 4.05 -9.58
CA TYR A 423 13.33 3.83 -8.83
C TYR A 423 13.89 2.42 -9.01
N ARG A 424 15.12 2.31 -9.48
CA ARG A 424 15.77 1.07 -9.92
C ARG A 424 16.02 0.02 -8.81
N PHE A 425 15.80 0.36 -7.56
CA PHE A 425 16.19 -0.46 -6.39
C PHE A 425 15.08 -0.72 -5.37
N ASP A 426 13.89 -0.21 -5.60
CA ASP A 426 12.85 -0.07 -4.58
C ASP A 426 11.62 -0.94 -4.91
N ASN A 427 11.85 -2.27 -5.02
CA ASN A 427 10.76 -3.20 -5.20
C ASN A 427 10.34 -3.77 -3.84
N ASN A 428 9.04 -3.84 -3.60
CA ASN A 428 8.48 -4.60 -2.50
C ASN A 428 8.93 -6.07 -2.65
N SER A 429 9.73 -6.58 -1.70
CA SER A 429 10.33 -7.91 -1.78
C SER A 429 9.72 -8.91 -0.79
N GLY A 430 8.86 -8.46 0.12
CA GLY A 430 8.14 -9.31 1.06
C GLY A 430 7.00 -10.08 0.40
N ASN A 431 6.61 -11.19 1.01
CA ASN A 431 5.42 -11.94 0.62
C ASN A 431 4.23 -11.33 1.35
N ASN A 432 3.40 -10.57 0.64
CA ASN A 432 2.30 -9.86 1.26
C ASN A 432 0.99 -10.64 1.13
N THR A 433 0.12 -10.46 2.11
CA THR A 433 -1.26 -10.96 2.08
C THR A 433 -2.21 -9.76 2.09
N LEU A 434 -3.08 -9.69 1.09
CA LEU A 434 -4.11 -8.67 0.95
C LEU A 434 -5.46 -9.36 0.98
N ASN A 435 -6.34 -8.95 1.89
CA ASN A 435 -7.72 -9.43 1.99
C ASN A 435 -8.65 -8.23 1.81
N GLY A 436 -9.50 -8.25 0.81
CA GLY A 436 -10.53 -7.22 0.56
C GLY A 436 -11.57 -7.27 1.67
N GLY A 437 -12.44 -8.24 1.63
CA GLY A 437 -13.47 -8.47 2.62
C GLY A 437 -14.86 -8.42 2.02
N LEU A 438 -15.72 -7.53 2.50
CA LEU A 438 -17.04 -7.31 1.94
C LEU A 438 -17.06 -6.06 1.08
N GLY A 439 -17.47 -6.15 -0.17
CA GLY A 439 -17.62 -5.02 -1.08
C GLY A 439 -16.78 -5.13 -2.34
N ASP A 440 -16.87 -4.16 -3.23
CA ASP A 440 -16.12 -4.19 -4.48
C ASP A 440 -14.71 -3.63 -4.25
N ASP A 441 -13.71 -4.51 -4.11
CA ASP A 441 -12.37 -4.16 -3.66
C ASP A 441 -11.33 -4.03 -4.79
N THR A 442 -10.27 -3.30 -4.51
CA THR A 442 -9.12 -3.17 -5.40
C THR A 442 -7.83 -3.56 -4.68
N LEU A 443 -7.23 -4.70 -5.06
CA LEU A 443 -6.03 -5.27 -4.45
C LEU A 443 -4.87 -5.28 -5.45
N LYS A 444 -3.73 -4.67 -5.10
CA LYS A 444 -2.57 -4.54 -6.00
C LYS A 444 -1.25 -4.88 -5.36
N VAL A 445 -0.49 -5.74 -6.04
CA VAL A 445 0.91 -6.06 -5.74
C VAL A 445 1.81 -5.89 -6.97
N ASP A 446 1.48 -4.95 -7.84
CA ASP A 446 2.20 -4.71 -9.08
C ASP A 446 3.69 -4.41 -8.82
N TYR A 447 4.58 -4.85 -9.70
CA TYR A 447 6.03 -4.69 -9.58
C TYR A 447 6.65 -5.33 -8.32
N SER A 448 5.95 -6.24 -7.65
CA SER A 448 6.45 -6.96 -6.48
C SER A 448 7.38 -8.11 -6.87
N ARG A 449 8.37 -8.39 -5.99
CA ARG A 449 9.25 -9.57 -6.11
C ARG A 449 8.87 -10.71 -5.19
N GLY A 450 8.05 -10.46 -4.18
CA GLY A 450 7.54 -11.46 -3.26
C GLY A 450 6.48 -12.34 -3.87
N ALA A 451 6.26 -13.51 -3.30
CA ALA A 451 5.10 -14.35 -3.59
C ALA A 451 3.92 -13.87 -2.73
N ASN A 452 2.93 -13.24 -3.37
CA ASN A 452 1.83 -12.59 -2.66
C ASN A 452 0.54 -13.40 -2.75
N LEU A 453 -0.33 -13.23 -1.74
CA LEU A 453 -1.67 -13.76 -1.69
C LEU A 453 -2.67 -12.61 -1.66
N LEU A 454 -3.58 -12.58 -2.63
CA LEU A 454 -4.66 -11.61 -2.74
C LEU A 454 -5.99 -12.37 -2.66
N ASN A 455 -6.87 -11.97 -1.77
CA ASN A 455 -8.22 -12.50 -1.63
C ASN A 455 -9.21 -11.32 -1.75
N GLY A 456 -10.10 -11.37 -2.76
CA GLY A 456 -11.19 -10.41 -2.91
C GLY A 456 -12.27 -10.64 -1.86
N ASP A 457 -12.62 -11.90 -1.64
CA ASP A 457 -13.70 -12.41 -0.79
C ASP A 457 -15.09 -12.12 -1.38
N ASP A 458 -15.95 -11.26 -0.81
CA ASP A 458 -17.32 -11.01 -1.28
C ASP A 458 -17.41 -9.68 -2.05
N GLY A 459 -17.69 -9.68 -3.33
CA GLY A 459 -17.82 -8.45 -4.14
C GLY A 459 -17.44 -8.62 -5.58
N ASN A 460 -17.39 -7.52 -6.35
CA ASN A 460 -16.84 -7.55 -7.70
C ASN A 460 -15.44 -6.92 -7.67
N ASP A 461 -14.44 -7.77 -7.51
CA ASP A 461 -13.13 -7.36 -7.12
C ASP A 461 -12.14 -7.19 -8.28
N TYR A 462 -11.18 -6.29 -8.10
CA TYR A 462 -10.07 -6.13 -9.02
C TYR A 462 -8.75 -6.50 -8.32
N LEU A 463 -8.15 -7.62 -8.70
CA LEU A 463 -6.90 -8.13 -8.16
C LEU A 463 -5.78 -8.03 -9.19
N SER A 464 -4.65 -7.38 -8.85
CA SER A 464 -3.54 -7.21 -9.77
C SER A 464 -2.18 -7.56 -9.14
N GLY A 465 -1.44 -8.42 -9.84
CA GLY A 465 -0.03 -8.71 -9.62
C GLY A 465 0.79 -8.51 -10.89
N SER A 466 0.44 -7.51 -11.66
CA SER A 466 1.00 -7.23 -12.99
C SER A 466 2.41 -6.64 -12.93
N GLY A 467 3.18 -6.86 -13.98
CA GLY A 467 4.47 -6.21 -14.17
C GLY A 467 4.48 -5.48 -15.49
N TYR A 468 4.76 -4.26 -15.60
CA TYR A 468 5.25 -3.48 -16.72
C TYR A 468 4.98 -1.99 -16.55
N THR A 469 6.04 -1.23 -16.56
CA THR A 469 6.07 0.12 -17.13
C THR A 469 7.42 0.36 -17.81
N TYR A 470 7.39 1.06 -18.92
CA TYR A 470 8.57 1.60 -19.55
C TYR A 470 8.98 2.87 -18.77
N GLY A 471 9.99 2.72 -17.91
CA GLY A 471 10.53 3.84 -17.15
C GLY A 471 11.47 4.72 -17.97
N TYR A 472 11.51 6.01 -17.68
CA TYR A 472 12.47 6.96 -18.26
C TYR A 472 13.90 6.47 -18.03
N GLY A 473 14.59 6.02 -19.12
CA GLY A 473 15.97 5.52 -19.05
C GLY A 473 16.15 4.01 -19.26
N GLY A 474 15.16 3.27 -19.70
CA GLY A 474 15.27 1.85 -20.10
C GLY A 474 15.30 0.87 -18.92
N ALA A 475 14.70 1.20 -17.79
CA ALA A 475 14.50 0.26 -16.68
C ALA A 475 13.15 -0.46 -16.83
N TYR A 476 13.17 -1.79 -16.68
CA TYR A 476 11.99 -2.62 -16.69
C TYR A 476 11.56 -2.91 -15.26
N TYR A 477 10.28 -2.74 -14.96
CA TYR A 477 9.67 -3.12 -13.70
C TYR A 477 8.85 -4.38 -13.94
N ILE A 478 9.23 -5.47 -13.33
CA ILE A 478 8.65 -6.79 -13.59
C ILE A 478 8.23 -7.38 -12.25
N THR A 479 7.02 -7.91 -12.20
CA THR A 479 6.58 -8.78 -11.11
C THR A 479 7.24 -10.15 -11.29
N THR A 480 8.05 -10.59 -10.33
CA THR A 480 8.81 -11.85 -10.42
C THR A 480 8.36 -12.90 -9.41
N GLY A 481 7.54 -12.52 -8.43
CA GLY A 481 7.01 -13.45 -7.43
C GLY A 481 5.89 -14.33 -7.99
N ASN A 482 5.75 -15.55 -7.44
CA ASN A 482 4.64 -16.43 -7.73
C ASN A 482 3.44 -16.01 -6.90
N ASN A 483 2.46 -15.36 -7.50
CA ASN A 483 1.32 -14.81 -6.80
C ASN A 483 0.12 -15.75 -6.83
N THR A 484 -0.70 -15.70 -5.79
CA THR A 484 -2.01 -16.33 -5.74
C THR A 484 -3.08 -15.26 -5.62
N LEU A 485 -4.01 -15.22 -6.58
CA LEU A 485 -5.12 -14.30 -6.63
C LEU A 485 -6.42 -15.12 -6.54
N ASN A 486 -7.24 -14.83 -5.56
CA ASN A 486 -8.55 -15.44 -5.37
C ASN A 486 -9.59 -14.32 -5.45
N GLY A 487 -10.49 -14.36 -6.41
CA GLY A 487 -11.61 -13.42 -6.55
C GLY A 487 -12.57 -13.62 -5.37
N GLY A 488 -13.30 -14.70 -5.38
CA GLY A 488 -14.21 -15.06 -4.30
C GLY A 488 -15.63 -15.22 -4.78
N SER A 489 -16.54 -14.39 -4.34
CA SER A 489 -17.90 -14.36 -4.85
C SER A 489 -18.20 -13.01 -5.51
N GLY A 490 -18.68 -13.05 -6.73
CA GLY A 490 -18.98 -11.84 -7.50
C GLY A 490 -18.40 -11.90 -8.92
N LYS A 491 -18.30 -10.76 -9.54
CA LYS A 491 -17.72 -10.66 -10.88
C LYS A 491 -16.33 -10.05 -10.79
N ASP A 492 -15.31 -10.89 -10.78
CA ASP A 492 -13.97 -10.51 -10.45
C ASP A 492 -13.08 -10.29 -11.68
N THR A 493 -12.06 -9.45 -11.50
CA THR A 493 -11.01 -9.26 -12.50
C THR A 493 -9.65 -9.54 -11.87
N LEU A 494 -9.01 -10.61 -12.33
CA LEU A 494 -7.71 -11.07 -11.84
C LEU A 494 -6.65 -10.90 -12.93
N ASN A 495 -5.60 -10.12 -12.66
CA ASN A 495 -4.62 -9.74 -13.66
C ASN A 495 -3.18 -9.97 -13.16
N VAL A 496 -2.41 -10.78 -13.90
CA VAL A 496 -0.96 -10.98 -13.73
C VAL A 496 -0.19 -10.80 -15.03
N ASP A 497 -0.67 -9.92 -15.90
CA ASP A 497 -0.03 -9.66 -17.19
C ASP A 497 1.42 -9.20 -17.02
N TYR A 498 2.29 -9.59 -17.94
CA TYR A 498 3.73 -9.27 -17.94
C TYR A 498 4.49 -9.76 -16.70
N SER A 499 3.98 -10.77 -16.00
CA SER A 499 4.65 -11.40 -14.86
C SER A 499 5.66 -12.46 -15.32
N GLU A 500 6.78 -12.58 -14.59
CA GLU A 500 7.75 -13.68 -14.77
C GLU A 500 7.47 -14.86 -13.85
N GLY A 501 6.68 -14.68 -12.78
CA GLY A 501 6.35 -15.72 -11.81
C GLY A 501 5.31 -16.72 -12.30
N ASP A 502 5.28 -17.92 -11.71
CA ASP A 502 4.22 -18.91 -11.90
C ASP A 502 3.06 -18.54 -10.99
N ASN A 503 1.96 -18.06 -11.54
CA ASN A 503 0.84 -17.54 -10.77
C ASN A 503 -0.36 -18.48 -10.77
N LEU A 504 -1.13 -18.41 -9.67
CA LEU A 504 -2.41 -19.09 -9.51
C LEU A 504 -3.53 -18.06 -9.40
N LEU A 505 -4.48 -18.09 -10.34
CA LEU A 505 -5.65 -17.25 -10.37
C LEU A 505 -6.88 -18.11 -10.19
N ASN A 506 -7.72 -17.80 -9.24
CA ASN A 506 -9.01 -18.45 -8.99
C ASN A 506 -10.10 -17.37 -9.02
N GLY A 507 -11.02 -17.43 -9.98
CA GLY A 507 -12.17 -16.53 -10.06
C GLY A 507 -13.09 -16.76 -8.87
N GLY A 508 -13.78 -17.87 -8.86
CA GLY A 508 -14.66 -18.26 -7.77
C GLY A 508 -16.10 -18.45 -8.22
N ASP A 509 -17.04 -17.78 -7.56
CA ASP A 509 -18.45 -17.76 -7.95
C ASP A 509 -18.74 -16.47 -8.71
N GLY A 510 -19.10 -16.51 -9.98
CA GLY A 510 -19.46 -15.34 -10.78
C GLY A 510 -18.92 -15.37 -12.19
N ASP A 511 -19.22 -14.34 -12.99
CA ASP A 511 -18.73 -14.26 -14.36
C ASP A 511 -17.37 -13.53 -14.37
N ASP A 512 -16.27 -14.25 -14.24
CA ASP A 512 -14.95 -13.73 -13.95
C ASP A 512 -14.07 -13.47 -15.20
N TYR A 513 -13.13 -12.53 -15.06
CA TYR A 513 -12.10 -12.25 -16.07
C TYR A 513 -10.70 -12.47 -15.50
N LEU A 514 -10.00 -13.51 -15.98
CA LEU A 514 -8.67 -13.90 -15.53
C LEU A 514 -7.66 -13.71 -16.67
N THR A 515 -6.56 -12.98 -16.42
CA THR A 515 -5.54 -12.75 -17.44
C THR A 515 -4.12 -12.90 -16.91
N ALA A 516 -3.31 -13.66 -17.68
CA ALA A 516 -1.88 -13.81 -17.52
C ALA A 516 -1.21 -13.63 -18.90
N SER A 517 -1.53 -12.53 -19.55
CA SER A 517 -1.20 -12.26 -20.94
C SER A 517 0.04 -11.39 -21.10
N GLY A 518 0.67 -11.47 -22.26
CA GLY A 518 1.65 -10.50 -22.75
C GLY A 518 1.02 -9.48 -23.68
N TYR A 519 1.84 -8.73 -24.39
CA TYR A 519 1.42 -7.79 -25.42
C TYR A 519 2.24 -7.94 -26.71
N GLU A 520 1.67 -7.51 -27.83
CA GLU A 520 2.30 -7.48 -29.13
C GLU A 520 3.50 -6.52 -29.16
N PHE A 521 4.43 -6.77 -30.08
CA PHE A 521 5.63 -6.02 -30.37
C PHE A 521 5.41 -4.51 -30.49
N ASP A 522 6.16 -3.74 -29.73
CA ASP A 522 6.27 -2.29 -29.90
C ASP A 522 7.30 -1.96 -30.95
N GLU A 523 6.87 -1.51 -32.14
CA GLU A 523 7.73 -1.18 -33.28
C GLU A 523 8.72 -0.02 -32.96
N ASP A 524 8.40 0.84 -32.00
CA ASP A 524 9.25 1.99 -31.63
C ASP A 524 10.43 1.58 -30.75
N TYR A 525 10.35 0.43 -30.06
CA TYR A 525 11.37 0.00 -29.08
C TYR A 525 11.98 -1.39 -29.34
N GLU A 526 11.55 -2.14 -30.35
CA GLU A 526 12.03 -3.49 -30.71
C GLU A 526 11.97 -4.50 -29.54
N VAL A 527 10.97 -4.40 -28.64
CA VAL A 527 10.83 -5.26 -27.45
C VAL A 527 9.48 -5.98 -27.45
N TYR A 528 9.50 -7.29 -27.13
CA TYR A 528 8.31 -8.08 -26.86
C TYR A 528 8.07 -8.11 -25.37
N TYR A 529 6.85 -7.82 -24.94
CA TYR A 529 6.42 -7.91 -23.56
C TYR A 529 5.60 -9.19 -23.40
N GLN A 530 6.16 -10.18 -22.72
CA GLN A 530 5.58 -11.51 -22.62
C GLN A 530 5.51 -11.92 -21.15
N THR A 531 4.41 -12.62 -20.79
CA THR A 531 4.32 -13.34 -19.53
C THR A 531 5.16 -14.61 -19.66
N LEU A 532 6.07 -14.84 -18.71
CA LEU A 532 7.06 -15.93 -18.82
C LEU A 532 6.72 -17.16 -17.97
N GLY A 533 6.03 -16.96 -16.83
CA GLY A 533 5.71 -18.03 -15.88
C GLY A 533 4.69 -19.04 -16.38
N ASP A 534 4.71 -20.24 -15.78
CA ASP A 534 3.70 -21.27 -16.00
C ASP A 534 2.49 -20.99 -15.10
N ASN A 535 1.43 -20.39 -15.66
CA ASN A 535 0.30 -19.91 -14.87
C ASN A 535 -0.85 -20.91 -14.82
N THR A 536 -1.59 -20.90 -13.71
CA THR A 536 -2.83 -21.66 -13.56
C THR A 536 -3.98 -20.68 -13.36
N LEU A 537 -4.98 -20.74 -14.25
CA LEU A 537 -6.18 -19.92 -14.23
C LEU A 537 -7.38 -20.85 -14.06
N ASN A 538 -8.15 -20.65 -13.01
CA ASN A 538 -9.39 -21.37 -12.72
C ASN A 538 -10.54 -20.36 -12.68
N GLY A 539 -11.50 -20.45 -13.58
CA GLY A 539 -12.69 -19.59 -13.61
C GLY A 539 -13.52 -19.87 -12.34
N GLY A 540 -14.14 -21.03 -12.32
CA GLY A 540 -14.93 -21.43 -11.15
C GLY A 540 -16.36 -21.72 -11.50
N ALA A 541 -17.30 -20.94 -10.99
CA ALA A 541 -18.72 -21.09 -11.32
C ALA A 541 -19.25 -19.77 -11.91
N GLY A 542 -19.73 -19.81 -13.12
CA GLY A 542 -20.17 -18.63 -13.90
C GLY A 542 -19.67 -18.72 -15.31
N ASN A 543 -19.88 -17.67 -16.09
CA ASN A 543 -19.41 -17.64 -17.48
C ASN A 543 -18.10 -16.85 -17.53
N ASP A 544 -16.98 -17.57 -17.48
CA ASP A 544 -15.68 -16.99 -17.24
C ASP A 544 -14.89 -16.69 -18.53
N THR A 545 -14.01 -15.70 -18.45
CA THR A 545 -13.07 -15.40 -19.52
C THR A 545 -11.64 -15.54 -19.01
N LEU A 546 -10.88 -16.48 -19.57
CA LEU A 546 -9.51 -16.78 -19.19
C LEU A 546 -8.56 -16.52 -20.35
N SER A 547 -7.50 -15.73 -20.17
CA SER A 547 -6.56 -15.39 -21.24
C SER A 547 -5.10 -15.56 -20.83
N VAL A 548 -4.32 -16.23 -21.71
CA VAL A 548 -2.85 -16.32 -21.65
C VAL A 548 -2.22 -15.92 -22.98
N ASP A 549 -2.80 -14.95 -23.65
CA ASP A 549 -2.33 -14.48 -24.95
C ASP A 549 -0.88 -13.96 -24.87
N TYR A 550 -0.07 -14.24 -25.91
CA TYR A 550 1.35 -13.87 -25.98
C TYR A 550 2.21 -14.40 -24.80
N SER A 551 1.76 -15.44 -24.08
CA SER A 551 2.53 -16.09 -23.02
C SER A 551 3.60 -17.04 -23.58
N GLN A 552 4.76 -17.12 -22.88
CA GLN A 552 5.80 -18.11 -23.15
C GLN A 552 5.71 -19.33 -22.25
N GLY A 553 5.09 -19.20 -21.08
CA GLY A 553 4.91 -20.29 -20.13
C GLY A 553 3.92 -21.34 -20.61
N SER A 554 3.98 -22.52 -19.99
CA SER A 554 3.04 -23.61 -20.21
C SER A 554 1.89 -23.47 -19.22
N ASN A 555 0.73 -22.98 -19.67
CA ASN A 555 -0.34 -22.58 -18.79
C ASN A 555 -1.45 -23.62 -18.70
N LEU A 556 -2.12 -23.63 -17.54
CA LEU A 556 -3.32 -24.42 -17.28
C LEU A 556 -4.52 -23.48 -17.12
N LEU A 557 -5.51 -23.62 -18.00
CA LEU A 557 -6.77 -22.87 -17.95
C LEU A 557 -7.91 -23.85 -17.72
N ASN A 558 -8.69 -23.62 -16.67
CA ASN A 558 -9.90 -24.38 -16.36
C ASN A 558 -11.08 -23.41 -16.30
N GLY A 559 -12.05 -23.50 -17.19
CA GLY A 559 -13.26 -22.71 -17.15
C GLY A 559 -14.04 -23.01 -15.87
N GLY A 560 -14.56 -24.22 -15.77
CA GLY A 560 -15.27 -24.64 -14.56
C GLY A 560 -16.70 -25.02 -14.84
N ALA A 561 -17.64 -24.31 -14.26
CA ALA A 561 -19.06 -24.52 -14.48
C ALA A 561 -19.68 -23.25 -15.07
N GLY A 562 -20.18 -23.32 -16.28
CA GLY A 562 -20.76 -22.21 -17.03
C GLY A 562 -20.31 -22.19 -18.48
N ASP A 563 -20.68 -21.14 -19.18
CA ASP A 563 -20.33 -20.99 -20.61
C ASP A 563 -19.03 -20.15 -20.69
N ASP A 564 -17.88 -20.83 -20.84
CA ASP A 564 -16.57 -20.25 -20.65
C ASP A 564 -15.84 -19.92 -21.96
N ALA A 565 -14.96 -18.90 -21.93
CA ALA A 565 -14.11 -18.49 -23.03
C ALA A 565 -12.63 -18.49 -22.64
N LEU A 566 -11.84 -19.40 -23.22
CA LEU A 566 -10.43 -19.63 -22.90
C LEU A 566 -9.54 -19.27 -24.10
N TYR A 567 -8.59 -18.36 -23.89
CA TYR A 567 -7.73 -17.81 -24.93
C TYR A 567 -6.24 -18.08 -24.67
N GLY A 568 -5.51 -18.45 -25.72
CA GLY A 568 -4.05 -18.65 -25.71
C GLY A 568 -3.42 -18.26 -27.06
N VAL A 569 -3.81 -17.10 -27.57
CA VAL A 569 -3.42 -16.61 -28.92
C VAL A 569 -1.97 -16.15 -28.91
N TYR A 570 -1.22 -16.47 -29.95
CA TYR A 570 0.22 -16.16 -30.09
C TYR A 570 1.10 -16.72 -28.95
N SER A 571 0.61 -17.66 -28.16
CA SER A 571 1.38 -18.29 -27.09
C SER A 571 2.46 -19.23 -27.66
N THR A 572 3.58 -19.34 -26.94
CA THR A 572 4.69 -20.22 -27.36
C THR A 572 4.85 -21.45 -26.47
N GLY A 573 4.33 -21.43 -25.25
CA GLY A 573 4.30 -22.57 -24.32
C GLY A 573 3.24 -23.61 -24.67
N ASP A 574 3.39 -24.80 -24.09
CA ASP A 574 2.42 -25.90 -24.25
C ASP A 574 1.27 -25.71 -23.27
N ASN A 575 0.12 -25.21 -23.71
CA ASN A 575 -1.01 -24.88 -22.84
C ASN A 575 -2.02 -26.01 -22.74
N PHE A 576 -2.66 -26.15 -21.59
CA PHE A 576 -3.80 -27.01 -21.37
C PHE A 576 -5.04 -26.17 -21.07
N LEU A 577 -6.03 -26.25 -21.97
CA LEU A 577 -7.32 -25.56 -21.84
C LEU A 577 -8.41 -26.60 -21.60
N ASN A 578 -9.16 -26.45 -20.51
CA ASN A 578 -10.30 -27.27 -20.16
C ASN A 578 -11.54 -26.40 -20.00
N GLY A 579 -12.53 -26.57 -20.89
CA GLY A 579 -13.77 -25.78 -20.81
C GLY A 579 -14.58 -26.06 -19.56
N GLY A 580 -14.69 -27.33 -19.16
CA GLY A 580 -15.48 -27.71 -17.97
C GLY A 580 -16.97 -27.95 -18.29
N ASP A 581 -17.81 -27.81 -17.28
CA ASP A 581 -19.23 -28.07 -17.33
C ASP A 581 -20.00 -26.83 -17.82
N GLY A 582 -20.62 -26.81 -18.96
CA GLY A 582 -21.44 -25.71 -19.51
C GLY A 582 -22.32 -26.11 -20.63
N PHE A 583 -23.07 -25.21 -21.22
CA PHE A 583 -23.81 -25.42 -22.43
C PHE A 583 -22.94 -25.09 -23.68
N TYR A 584 -22.12 -24.04 -23.59
CA TYR A 584 -21.25 -23.55 -24.66
C TYR A 584 -19.88 -23.11 -24.11
N ASN A 585 -18.79 -23.72 -24.63
CA ASN A 585 -17.43 -23.28 -24.31
C ASN A 585 -16.67 -22.89 -25.59
N LEU A 586 -15.89 -21.78 -25.51
CA LEU A 586 -14.98 -21.34 -26.57
C LEU A 586 -13.52 -21.54 -26.12
N LEU A 587 -12.77 -22.41 -26.84
CA LEU A 587 -11.36 -22.64 -26.60
C LEU A 587 -10.55 -22.16 -27.83
N TYR A 588 -9.88 -21.04 -27.70
CA TYR A 588 -9.25 -20.32 -28.81
C TYR A 588 -7.74 -20.20 -28.65
N VAL A 589 -6.94 -20.91 -29.46
CA VAL A 589 -5.45 -20.97 -29.35
C VAL A 589 -4.83 -20.76 -30.76
N ALA A 590 -5.26 -19.75 -31.47
CA ALA A 590 -4.75 -19.46 -32.82
C ALA A 590 -3.31 -18.85 -32.79
N TYR A 591 -2.59 -19.05 -33.90
CA TYR A 591 -1.23 -18.55 -34.10
C TYR A 591 -0.21 -19.04 -33.04
N SER A 592 -0.54 -20.05 -32.27
CA SER A 592 0.34 -20.62 -31.20
C SER A 592 1.42 -21.53 -31.81
N SER A 593 2.60 -21.56 -31.18
CA SER A 593 3.68 -22.47 -31.54
C SER A 593 3.85 -23.65 -30.56
N GLY A 594 3.23 -23.60 -29.39
CA GLY A 594 3.21 -24.68 -28.40
C GLY A 594 2.35 -25.89 -28.85
N ASN A 595 2.58 -27.06 -28.24
CA ASN A 595 1.72 -28.24 -28.45
C ASN A 595 0.62 -28.18 -27.39
N ASN A 596 -0.52 -27.62 -27.77
CA ASN A 596 -1.62 -27.38 -26.85
C ASN A 596 -2.54 -28.57 -26.70
N THR A 597 -3.15 -28.72 -25.55
CA THR A 597 -4.22 -29.67 -25.28
C THR A 597 -5.49 -28.90 -24.93
N LEU A 598 -6.55 -29.12 -25.70
CA LEU A 598 -7.86 -28.52 -25.52
C LEU A 598 -8.86 -29.63 -25.21
N ALA A 599 -9.56 -29.50 -24.11
CA ALA A 599 -10.64 -30.39 -23.71
C ALA A 599 -11.91 -29.56 -23.52
N GLY A 600 -12.95 -29.91 -24.31
CA GLY A 600 -14.30 -29.42 -24.06
C GLY A 600 -14.89 -30.11 -22.82
N GLY A 601 -16.02 -29.65 -22.39
CA GLY A 601 -16.70 -30.27 -21.27
C GLY A 601 -18.12 -30.68 -21.64
N ALA A 602 -18.92 -29.70 -21.85
CA ALA A 602 -20.36 -29.82 -21.91
C ALA A 602 -20.94 -30.07 -23.32
N SER A 603 -22.12 -29.47 -23.57
CA SER A 603 -22.98 -29.88 -24.68
C SER A 603 -22.57 -29.34 -26.04
N TYR A 604 -21.83 -28.23 -26.11
CA TYR A 604 -21.41 -27.58 -27.36
C TYR A 604 -20.09 -26.87 -27.13
N ASN A 605 -19.06 -27.14 -27.95
CA ASN A 605 -17.78 -26.48 -27.83
C ASN A 605 -17.28 -25.95 -29.16
N ASP A 606 -16.69 -24.73 -29.18
CA ASP A 606 -15.94 -24.19 -30.29
C ASP A 606 -14.43 -24.26 -29.99
N PHE A 607 -13.71 -25.06 -30.78
CA PHE A 607 -12.26 -25.19 -30.71
C PHE A 607 -11.62 -24.49 -31.90
N VAL A 608 -10.75 -23.53 -31.66
CA VAL A 608 -10.02 -22.81 -32.70
C VAL A 608 -8.53 -22.88 -32.44
N ILE A 609 -7.81 -23.60 -33.34
CA ILE A 609 -6.32 -23.69 -33.29
C ILE A 609 -5.68 -23.16 -34.58
N ASP A 610 -6.35 -22.29 -35.31
CA ASP A 610 -5.99 -21.79 -36.62
C ASP A 610 -4.58 -21.22 -36.69
N TYR A 611 -3.86 -21.43 -37.78
CA TYR A 611 -2.51 -20.96 -38.04
C TYR A 611 -1.45 -21.44 -37.05
N SER A 612 -1.75 -22.40 -36.18
CA SER A 612 -0.81 -22.95 -35.19
C SER A 612 0.26 -23.82 -35.86
N THR A 613 1.47 -23.77 -35.26
CA THR A 613 2.62 -24.57 -35.73
C THR A 613 2.91 -25.79 -34.85
N GLY A 614 2.41 -25.82 -33.63
CA GLY A 614 2.52 -26.93 -32.68
C GLY A 614 1.61 -28.11 -33.06
N ASN A 615 1.89 -29.29 -32.45
CA ASN A 615 1.04 -30.47 -32.60
C ASN A 615 0.01 -30.47 -31.47
N ASN A 616 -1.22 -30.12 -31.77
CA ASN A 616 -2.27 -29.95 -30.80
C ASN A 616 -3.13 -31.18 -30.61
N LEU A 617 -3.59 -31.43 -29.41
CA LEU A 617 -4.59 -32.43 -29.06
C LEU A 617 -5.88 -31.73 -28.65
N VAL A 618 -6.95 -31.96 -29.42
CA VAL A 618 -8.26 -31.34 -29.16
C VAL A 618 -9.28 -32.44 -28.97
N SER A 619 -10.04 -32.39 -27.91
CA SER A 619 -11.05 -33.39 -27.55
C SER A 619 -12.38 -32.69 -27.21
N GLY A 620 -13.40 -33.00 -28.00
CA GLY A 620 -14.77 -32.64 -27.74
C GLY A 620 -15.41 -33.46 -26.63
N SER A 621 -16.71 -33.46 -26.58
CA SER A 621 -17.48 -34.08 -25.50
C SER A 621 -18.63 -34.95 -26.01
N ASN A 622 -19.79 -34.89 -25.40
CA ASN A 622 -20.99 -35.63 -25.84
C ASN A 622 -21.96 -34.77 -26.66
N GLY A 623 -21.62 -33.52 -26.97
CA GLY A 623 -22.47 -32.61 -27.69
C GLY A 623 -22.05 -32.38 -29.12
N ILE A 624 -22.61 -31.37 -29.78
CA ILE A 624 -22.20 -30.94 -31.12
C ILE A 624 -21.01 -30.02 -30.99
N ASP A 625 -19.85 -30.43 -31.47
CA ASP A 625 -18.63 -29.67 -31.35
C ASP A 625 -18.14 -29.15 -32.71
N TYR A 626 -17.56 -27.94 -32.70
CA TYR A 626 -16.95 -27.31 -33.87
C TYR A 626 -15.44 -27.20 -33.70
N PHE A 627 -14.69 -27.80 -34.65
CA PHE A 627 -13.23 -27.80 -34.65
C PHE A 627 -12.70 -26.98 -35.82
N SER A 628 -12.02 -25.87 -35.56
CA SER A 628 -11.29 -25.11 -36.56
C SER A 628 -9.78 -25.28 -36.37
N ALA A 629 -9.15 -25.89 -37.37
CA ALA A 629 -7.69 -26.08 -37.45
C ALA A 629 -7.17 -25.59 -38.80
N ILE A 630 -7.65 -24.43 -39.25
CA ILE A 630 -7.40 -23.87 -40.58
C ILE A 630 -5.93 -23.41 -40.68
N ALA A 631 -5.32 -23.80 -41.83
CA ALA A 631 -3.92 -23.39 -42.14
C ALA A 631 -2.87 -23.77 -41.08
N CYS A 632 -3.09 -24.83 -40.31
CA CYS A 632 -2.15 -25.34 -39.32
C CYS A 632 -0.97 -26.06 -39.98
N PHE A 633 0.20 -25.94 -39.37
CA PHE A 633 1.45 -26.58 -39.82
C PHE A 633 1.79 -27.84 -39.03
N GLY A 634 1.36 -27.94 -37.77
CA GLY A 634 1.57 -29.09 -36.90
C GLY A 634 0.70 -30.28 -37.20
N ASN A 635 1.05 -31.46 -36.67
CA ASN A 635 0.24 -32.69 -36.81
C ASN A 635 -0.73 -32.71 -35.62
N ASN A 636 -1.98 -32.36 -35.89
CA ASN A 636 -2.99 -32.26 -34.83
C ASN A 636 -3.78 -33.56 -34.69
N THR A 637 -4.24 -33.81 -33.48
CA THR A 637 -5.21 -34.88 -33.18
C THR A 637 -6.50 -34.23 -32.69
N LEU A 638 -7.60 -34.45 -33.46
CA LEU A 638 -8.92 -33.90 -33.14
C LEU A 638 -9.88 -35.05 -32.88
N ASN A 639 -10.55 -35.06 -31.75
CA ASN A 639 -11.51 -36.09 -31.36
C ASN A 639 -12.86 -35.41 -31.07
N GLY A 640 -13.91 -35.76 -31.82
CA GLY A 640 -15.26 -35.20 -31.65
C GLY A 640 -15.90 -35.69 -30.34
N GLY A 641 -16.06 -36.99 -30.25
CA GLY A 641 -16.69 -37.60 -29.08
C GLY A 641 -18.03 -38.19 -29.41
N ALA A 642 -19.10 -37.66 -28.90
CA ALA A 642 -20.43 -38.07 -29.28
C ALA A 642 -21.27 -36.83 -29.65
N GLY A 643 -21.88 -36.82 -30.78
CA GLY A 643 -22.59 -35.68 -31.33
C GLY A 643 -22.48 -35.62 -32.83
N ASN A 644 -23.00 -34.60 -33.45
CA ASN A 644 -22.82 -34.40 -34.90
C ASN A 644 -21.73 -33.30 -35.06
N ASP A 645 -20.50 -33.69 -35.14
CA ASP A 645 -19.37 -32.80 -35.05
C ASP A 645 -18.91 -32.26 -36.40
N TYR A 646 -18.35 -31.05 -36.39
CA TYR A 646 -17.83 -30.42 -37.59
C TYR A 646 -16.33 -30.12 -37.45
N PHE A 647 -15.51 -30.67 -38.34
CA PHE A 647 -14.07 -30.50 -38.42
C PHE A 647 -13.68 -29.67 -39.63
N ASP A 648 -13.05 -28.54 -39.48
CA ASP A 648 -12.44 -27.79 -40.57
C ASP A 648 -10.91 -27.74 -40.41
N ILE A 649 -10.20 -28.51 -41.17
CA ILE A 649 -8.72 -28.51 -41.28
C ILE A 649 -8.26 -27.93 -42.62
N SER A 650 -9.02 -27.05 -43.20
CA SER A 650 -8.74 -26.44 -44.51
C SER A 650 -7.37 -25.79 -44.56
N TYR A 651 -6.67 -25.95 -45.68
CA TYR A 651 -5.34 -25.38 -45.90
C TYR A 651 -4.23 -25.86 -44.98
N SER A 652 -4.49 -26.80 -44.06
CA SER A 652 -3.47 -27.37 -43.20
C SER A 652 -2.42 -28.16 -43.95
N SER A 653 -1.16 -28.08 -43.52
CA SER A 653 -0.03 -28.82 -44.13
C SER A 653 0.45 -30.00 -43.27
N GLY A 654 0.09 -30.02 -41.98
CA GLY A 654 0.39 -31.09 -41.05
C GLY A 654 -0.39 -32.38 -41.36
N ASN A 655 0.12 -33.51 -40.88
CA ASN A 655 -0.56 -34.82 -41.00
C ASN A 655 -1.50 -34.97 -39.79
N ASN A 656 -2.77 -34.71 -39.98
CA ASN A 656 -3.76 -34.69 -38.89
C ASN A 656 -4.43 -36.05 -38.70
N LEU A 657 -4.71 -36.38 -37.45
CA LEU A 657 -5.59 -37.47 -37.06
C LEU A 657 -6.92 -36.89 -36.60
N VAL A 658 -8.01 -37.18 -37.29
CA VAL A 658 -9.33 -36.68 -36.93
C VAL A 658 -10.28 -37.85 -36.74
N ASN A 659 -10.91 -37.90 -35.57
CA ASN A 659 -11.86 -38.93 -35.18
C ASN A 659 -13.21 -38.26 -34.90
N GLY A 660 -14.26 -38.56 -35.66
CA GLY A 660 -15.61 -38.06 -35.42
C GLY A 660 -16.15 -38.60 -34.10
N GLY A 661 -16.44 -39.90 -34.09
CA GLY A 661 -16.94 -40.59 -32.90
C GLY A 661 -18.34 -41.14 -33.07
N ASP A 662 -19.26 -40.81 -32.17
CA ASP A 662 -20.67 -41.17 -32.29
C ASP A 662 -21.46 -39.98 -32.86
N GLY A 663 -22.09 -40.12 -34.02
CA GLY A 663 -22.88 -39.04 -34.60
C GLY A 663 -22.72 -38.93 -36.09
N ASN A 664 -23.35 -37.95 -36.73
CA ASN A 664 -23.17 -37.74 -38.18
C ASN A 664 -22.17 -36.58 -38.38
N ASP A 665 -20.92 -36.95 -38.61
CA ASP A 665 -19.80 -36.02 -38.58
C ASP A 665 -19.42 -35.48 -39.96
N ILE A 666 -18.90 -34.27 -40.01
CA ILE A 666 -18.49 -33.59 -41.23
C ILE A 666 -17.04 -33.18 -41.16
N PHE A 667 -16.22 -33.67 -42.11
CA PHE A 667 -14.80 -33.38 -42.24
C PHE A 667 -14.56 -32.49 -43.46
N ASN A 668 -14.21 -31.21 -43.24
CA ASN A 668 -13.81 -30.31 -44.30
C ASN A 668 -12.28 -30.16 -44.33
N THR A 669 -11.67 -30.62 -45.41
CA THR A 669 -10.23 -30.59 -45.63
C THR A 669 -9.85 -29.79 -46.86
N PHE A 670 -10.65 -28.84 -47.27
CA PHE A 670 -10.43 -28.05 -48.49
C PHE A 670 -9.01 -27.44 -48.53
N GLY A 671 -8.22 -27.82 -49.54
CA GLY A 671 -6.85 -27.35 -49.75
C GLY A 671 -5.82 -27.85 -48.73
N ALA A 672 -6.16 -28.74 -47.79
CA ALA A 672 -5.22 -29.43 -46.93
C ALA A 672 -4.25 -30.27 -47.76
N THR A 673 -2.96 -30.24 -47.41
CA THR A 673 -1.87 -30.92 -48.17
C THR A 673 -1.15 -31.98 -47.39
N GLY A 674 -1.39 -32.13 -46.08
CA GLY A 674 -0.87 -33.19 -45.24
C GLY A 674 -1.46 -34.55 -45.54
N LYS A 675 -0.84 -35.63 -44.99
CA LYS A 675 -1.40 -36.98 -45.06
C LYS A 675 -2.28 -37.20 -43.85
N ASN A 676 -3.55 -36.94 -44.00
CA ASN A 676 -4.51 -36.99 -42.91
C ASN A 676 -5.04 -38.43 -42.70
N THR A 677 -5.41 -38.74 -41.48
CA THR A 677 -6.17 -39.93 -41.14
C THR A 677 -7.51 -39.48 -40.57
N LEU A 678 -8.58 -39.80 -41.28
CA LEU A 678 -9.95 -39.40 -40.94
C LEU A 678 -10.77 -40.63 -40.61
N ASN A 679 -11.34 -40.67 -39.43
CA ASN A 679 -12.23 -41.75 -38.97
C ASN A 679 -13.60 -41.16 -38.65
N GLY A 680 -14.66 -41.53 -39.37
CA GLY A 680 -16.03 -41.10 -39.08
C GLY A 680 -16.48 -41.64 -37.73
N GLY A 681 -16.66 -42.94 -37.60
CA GLY A 681 -17.04 -43.57 -36.36
C GLY A 681 -18.39 -44.26 -36.46
N ASN A 682 -19.32 -43.94 -35.59
CA ASN A 682 -20.69 -44.43 -35.66
C ASN A 682 -21.62 -43.33 -36.17
N GLY A 683 -22.30 -43.56 -37.25
CA GLY A 683 -23.22 -42.55 -37.82
C GLY A 683 -23.14 -42.43 -39.31
N ASN A 684 -23.74 -41.41 -39.88
CA ASN A 684 -23.66 -41.18 -41.32
C ASN A 684 -22.74 -40.02 -41.61
N ASP A 685 -21.47 -40.30 -41.86
CA ASP A 685 -20.39 -39.34 -41.86
C ASP A 685 -20.09 -38.82 -43.28
N THR A 686 -19.55 -37.60 -43.35
CA THR A 686 -19.08 -37.00 -44.60
C THR A 686 -17.58 -36.69 -44.49
N LEU A 687 -16.73 -37.46 -45.18
CA LEU A 687 -15.30 -37.37 -45.15
C LEU A 687 -14.76 -36.77 -46.46
N THR A 688 -14.01 -35.66 -46.38
CA THR A 688 -13.26 -35.09 -47.51
C THR A 688 -11.76 -35.22 -47.20
N GLY A 689 -10.94 -35.87 -48.07
CA GLY A 689 -9.51 -36.16 -47.83
C GLY A 689 -8.63 -34.91 -47.95
N GLY A 690 -8.86 -34.07 -48.94
CA GLY A 690 -8.01 -32.91 -49.23
C GLY A 690 -7.11 -33.13 -50.44
N SER A 691 -5.86 -32.62 -50.37
CA SER A 691 -4.85 -32.71 -51.41
C SER A 691 -3.68 -33.64 -51.07
N GLY A 692 -3.74 -34.40 -50.03
CA GLY A 692 -2.77 -35.42 -49.61
C GLY A 692 -3.05 -36.81 -50.15
N ASP A 693 -2.22 -37.80 -49.74
CA ASP A 693 -2.61 -39.22 -49.88
C ASP A 693 -3.21 -39.62 -48.52
N ASP A 694 -4.49 -39.43 -48.32
CA ASP A 694 -5.18 -39.52 -47.05
C ASP A 694 -5.72 -40.95 -46.76
N SER A 695 -5.97 -41.24 -45.48
CA SER A 695 -6.56 -42.50 -45.02
C SER A 695 -7.95 -42.23 -44.45
N LEU A 696 -8.98 -42.72 -45.12
CA LEU A 696 -10.38 -42.47 -44.77
C LEU A 696 -11.02 -43.78 -44.29
N THR A 697 -11.70 -43.71 -43.17
CA THR A 697 -12.49 -44.81 -42.58
C THR A 697 -13.87 -44.24 -42.24
N GLY A 698 -14.92 -44.73 -42.84
CA GLY A 698 -16.30 -44.31 -42.58
C GLY A 698 -16.77 -44.79 -41.22
N GLY A 699 -16.67 -46.07 -40.97
CA GLY A 699 -17.10 -46.71 -39.74
C GLY A 699 -18.45 -47.41 -39.87
N ALA A 700 -19.35 -47.16 -38.94
CA ALA A 700 -20.67 -47.81 -38.92
C ALA A 700 -21.77 -46.83 -39.31
N GLY A 701 -22.41 -47.06 -40.45
CA GLY A 701 -23.46 -46.18 -40.91
C GLY A 701 -23.61 -46.14 -42.43
N ILE A 702 -24.06 -44.99 -42.92
CA ILE A 702 -24.14 -44.69 -44.35
C ILE A 702 -23.24 -43.49 -44.61
N ASP A 703 -22.02 -43.78 -45.03
CA ASP A 703 -21.00 -42.74 -45.09
C ASP A 703 -20.86 -42.19 -46.52
N THR A 704 -20.40 -40.93 -46.58
CA THR A 704 -20.11 -40.19 -47.79
C THR A 704 -18.63 -39.80 -47.86
N PHE A 705 -17.94 -40.35 -48.85
CA PHE A 705 -16.56 -39.99 -49.17
C PHE A 705 -16.54 -38.95 -50.27
N ALA A 706 -16.19 -37.71 -49.95
CA ALA A 706 -16.30 -36.55 -50.85
C ALA A 706 -14.96 -36.19 -51.48
N PHE A 707 -14.95 -36.01 -52.80
CA PHE A 707 -13.78 -35.59 -53.58
C PHE A 707 -14.06 -34.30 -54.34
N ASN A 708 -13.30 -33.29 -54.11
CA ASN A 708 -13.42 -32.00 -54.76
C ASN A 708 -12.76 -31.96 -56.15
N SER A 709 -11.71 -32.78 -56.38
CA SER A 709 -11.04 -32.92 -57.66
C SER A 709 -10.32 -34.27 -57.78
N PHE A 710 -10.04 -34.73 -58.96
CA PHE A 710 -9.40 -36.00 -59.24
C PHE A 710 -7.85 -35.97 -59.16
N ASN A 711 -7.23 -34.80 -58.94
CA ASN A 711 -5.77 -34.57 -58.89
C ASN A 711 -5.28 -34.09 -57.51
N GLN A 712 -5.98 -34.43 -56.47
CA GLN A 712 -5.66 -33.99 -55.08
C GLN A 712 -4.92 -35.03 -54.24
N GLY A 713 -4.41 -36.10 -54.84
CA GLY A 713 -3.75 -37.22 -54.15
C GLY A 713 -4.44 -38.53 -54.44
N ILE A 714 -3.99 -39.61 -53.78
CA ILE A 714 -4.65 -40.94 -53.86
C ILE A 714 -5.09 -41.35 -52.48
N ASP A 715 -6.36 -41.09 -52.17
CA ASP A 715 -6.88 -41.40 -50.85
C ASP A 715 -7.22 -42.87 -50.69
N ARG A 716 -6.95 -43.42 -49.53
CA ARG A 716 -7.28 -44.80 -49.19
C ARG A 716 -8.54 -44.83 -48.33
N ILE A 717 -9.63 -45.43 -48.89
CA ILE A 717 -10.82 -45.74 -48.12
C ILE A 717 -10.71 -47.17 -47.63
N SER A 718 -10.72 -47.40 -46.32
CA SER A 718 -10.36 -48.67 -45.70
C SER A 718 -11.51 -49.65 -45.56
N ASP A 719 -12.76 -49.18 -45.45
CA ASP A 719 -13.95 -49.95 -45.06
C ASP A 719 -15.16 -49.73 -45.95
N PHE A 720 -15.02 -49.08 -47.11
CA PHE A 720 -16.12 -48.77 -48.01
C PHE A 720 -17.13 -49.94 -48.24
N ASN A 721 -18.39 -49.71 -47.93
CA ASN A 721 -19.46 -50.66 -48.09
C ASN A 721 -20.29 -50.31 -49.34
N ALA A 722 -20.05 -51.03 -50.41
CA ALA A 722 -20.73 -50.83 -51.72
C ALA A 722 -22.28 -51.04 -51.69
N THR A 723 -22.85 -51.45 -50.51
CA THR A 723 -24.28 -51.67 -50.39
C THR A 723 -25.03 -50.35 -50.16
N ASN A 724 -24.44 -49.43 -49.44
CA ASN A 724 -25.15 -48.25 -48.98
C ASN A 724 -24.28 -46.94 -48.91
N GLU A 725 -22.96 -47.03 -49.04
CA GLU A 725 -22.10 -45.86 -48.97
C GLU A 725 -21.90 -45.14 -50.30
N ILE A 726 -21.54 -43.89 -50.23
CA ILE A 726 -21.53 -42.94 -51.36
C ILE A 726 -20.12 -42.34 -51.56
N ILE A 727 -19.68 -42.33 -52.80
CA ILE A 727 -18.58 -41.51 -53.31
C ILE A 727 -19.17 -40.26 -53.94
N GLN A 728 -19.01 -39.12 -53.30
CA GLN A 728 -19.46 -37.83 -53.80
C GLN A 728 -18.33 -37.13 -54.57
N VAL A 729 -18.63 -36.66 -55.77
CA VAL A 729 -17.64 -35.99 -56.62
C VAL A 729 -18.13 -34.64 -57.12
N SER A 730 -17.26 -33.62 -57.13
CA SER A 730 -17.59 -32.28 -57.64
C SER A 730 -17.59 -32.25 -59.16
N ALA A 731 -18.74 -31.91 -59.79
CA ALA A 731 -18.80 -31.70 -61.22
C ALA A 731 -17.81 -30.64 -61.73
N VAL A 732 -17.54 -29.60 -60.98
CA VAL A 732 -16.61 -28.53 -61.31
C VAL A 732 -15.19 -29.05 -61.29
N GLY A 733 -14.79 -29.74 -60.23
CA GLY A 733 -13.40 -30.20 -59.99
C GLY A 733 -12.99 -31.39 -60.85
N PHE A 734 -13.92 -32.25 -61.17
CA PHE A 734 -13.69 -33.38 -62.05
C PHE A 734 -13.89 -33.05 -63.55
N GLY A 735 -14.86 -32.23 -63.86
CA GLY A 735 -15.17 -31.87 -65.24
C GLY A 735 -15.74 -33.06 -66.05
N GLY A 736 -15.26 -33.24 -67.28
CA GLY A 736 -15.61 -34.39 -68.07
C GLY A 736 -17.10 -34.55 -68.52
N GLY A 737 -17.87 -33.45 -68.38
CA GLY A 737 -19.27 -33.41 -68.68
C GLY A 737 -20.19 -34.14 -67.68
N LEU A 738 -19.74 -34.19 -66.41
CA LEU A 738 -20.55 -34.68 -65.30
C LEU A 738 -21.68 -33.68 -64.97
N SER A 739 -22.85 -34.24 -64.61
CA SER A 739 -24.05 -33.49 -64.25
C SER A 739 -24.49 -33.87 -62.84
N ALA A 740 -24.99 -32.93 -62.09
CA ALA A 740 -25.46 -33.20 -60.73
C ALA A 740 -26.52 -34.31 -60.65
N GLY A 741 -26.46 -35.10 -59.59
CA GLY A 741 -27.28 -36.25 -59.28
C GLY A 741 -26.51 -37.58 -59.27
N VAL A 742 -27.25 -38.72 -59.27
CA VAL A 742 -26.65 -40.02 -59.26
C VAL A 742 -25.93 -40.23 -60.60
N LEU A 743 -24.73 -40.81 -60.58
CA LEU A 743 -23.90 -41.04 -61.74
C LEU A 743 -24.70 -41.92 -62.77
N GLN A 744 -24.58 -41.62 -64.03
CA GLN A 744 -25.23 -42.49 -65.07
C GLN A 744 -24.48 -43.84 -65.21
N THR A 745 -25.18 -44.95 -65.41
CA THR A 745 -24.60 -46.28 -65.54
C THR A 745 -23.55 -46.37 -66.65
N SER A 746 -23.69 -45.53 -67.69
CA SER A 746 -22.74 -45.44 -68.80
C SER A 746 -21.39 -44.75 -68.44
N GLN A 747 -21.32 -44.09 -67.34
CA GLN A 747 -20.17 -43.35 -66.92
C GLN A 747 -19.25 -44.13 -65.93
N LEU A 748 -19.73 -45.28 -65.41
CA LEU A 748 -18.93 -46.19 -64.54
C LEU A 748 -18.44 -47.40 -65.35
N ARG A 749 -17.22 -47.84 -65.10
CA ARG A 749 -16.57 -49.01 -65.60
C ARG A 749 -15.93 -49.87 -64.52
N ILE A 750 -16.23 -51.14 -64.42
CA ILE A 750 -15.48 -52.11 -63.65
C ILE A 750 -14.43 -52.75 -64.57
N GLY A 751 -13.17 -52.46 -64.33
CA GLY A 751 -12.05 -52.89 -65.18
C GLY A 751 -10.78 -52.13 -65.00
N THR A 752 -9.79 -52.24 -65.91
CA THR A 752 -8.49 -51.58 -65.76
C THR A 752 -8.35 -50.25 -66.54
N SER A 753 -9.28 -50.01 -67.49
CA SER A 753 -9.30 -48.75 -68.29
C SER A 753 -10.67 -48.51 -68.90
N ALA A 754 -10.95 -47.28 -69.28
CA ALA A 754 -12.17 -46.92 -70.07
C ALA A 754 -12.13 -47.61 -71.46
N ASN A 755 -13.31 -48.09 -71.96
CA ASN A 755 -13.43 -48.66 -73.27
C ASN A 755 -14.52 -47.97 -74.16
N THR A 756 -15.14 -46.91 -73.58
CA THR A 756 -16.05 -46.03 -74.30
C THR A 756 -15.73 -44.55 -73.96
N SER A 757 -16.11 -43.65 -74.82
CA SER A 757 -15.92 -42.21 -74.62
C SER A 757 -16.86 -41.59 -73.58
N THR A 758 -17.76 -42.32 -73.01
CA THR A 758 -18.73 -41.90 -71.99
C THR A 758 -18.30 -42.29 -70.57
N GLN A 759 -17.43 -43.26 -70.43
CA GLN A 759 -16.95 -43.70 -69.10
C GLN A 759 -16.02 -42.66 -68.49
N ARG A 760 -16.29 -42.34 -67.22
CA ARG A 760 -15.58 -41.36 -66.44
C ARG A 760 -14.89 -42.00 -65.27
N PHE A 761 -15.53 -42.90 -64.57
CA PHE A 761 -14.99 -43.56 -63.37
C PHE A 761 -14.65 -45.02 -63.69
N ILE A 762 -13.45 -45.43 -63.36
CA ILE A 762 -12.99 -46.82 -63.63
C ILE A 762 -12.53 -47.42 -62.26
N TYR A 763 -13.18 -48.48 -61.86
CA TYR A 763 -12.82 -49.23 -60.68
C TYR A 763 -12.10 -50.53 -61.06
N ASN A 764 -10.84 -50.67 -60.62
CA ASN A 764 -10.09 -51.88 -60.76
C ASN A 764 -10.36 -52.83 -59.57
N SER A 765 -11.27 -53.75 -59.70
CA SER A 765 -11.69 -54.66 -58.62
C SER A 765 -10.60 -55.61 -58.12
N THR A 766 -9.49 -55.79 -58.88
CA THR A 766 -8.34 -56.61 -58.44
C THR A 766 -7.42 -55.85 -57.47
N THR A 767 -7.24 -54.55 -57.66
CA THR A 767 -6.31 -53.71 -56.85
C THR A 767 -7.03 -52.76 -55.90
N GLY A 768 -8.33 -52.56 -56.10
CA GLY A 768 -9.12 -51.57 -55.40
C GLY A 768 -8.97 -50.16 -55.98
N ALA A 769 -8.11 -49.88 -56.90
CA ALA A 769 -7.85 -48.58 -57.49
C ALA A 769 -9.05 -48.02 -58.24
N LEU A 770 -9.39 -46.72 -57.89
CA LEU A 770 -10.45 -45.96 -58.52
C LEU A 770 -9.87 -44.79 -59.30
N PHE A 771 -10.15 -44.80 -60.61
CA PHE A 771 -9.58 -43.82 -61.57
C PHE A 771 -10.68 -42.87 -62.07
N PHE A 772 -10.31 -41.69 -62.46
CA PHE A 772 -11.11 -40.78 -63.27
C PHE A 772 -10.40 -40.58 -64.62
N ASP A 773 -11.22 -40.61 -65.70
CA ASP A 773 -10.78 -40.38 -67.10
C ASP A 773 -11.67 -39.31 -67.70
N GLN A 774 -11.16 -38.12 -67.94
CA GLN A 774 -11.98 -36.99 -68.36
C GLN A 774 -12.58 -37.14 -69.75
N ASP A 775 -12.00 -37.94 -70.64
CA ASP A 775 -12.48 -38.15 -72.04
C ASP A 775 -12.79 -39.62 -72.39
N GLY A 776 -12.61 -40.49 -71.35
CA GLY A 776 -12.81 -41.94 -71.54
C GLY A 776 -11.77 -42.56 -72.47
N ASN A 777 -12.17 -43.37 -73.46
CA ASN A 777 -11.25 -44.02 -74.38
C ASN A 777 -10.78 -43.10 -75.58
N ALA A 778 -11.03 -41.82 -75.53
CA ALA A 778 -10.70 -40.87 -76.58
C ALA A 778 -9.17 -40.54 -76.66
N GLY A 779 -8.43 -40.80 -75.69
CA GLY A 779 -6.95 -40.70 -75.61
C GLY A 779 -6.34 -39.30 -75.55
N GLY A 780 -7.15 -38.31 -75.31
CA GLY A 780 -6.70 -36.93 -75.05
C GLY A 780 -6.21 -36.68 -73.59
N PHE A 781 -6.77 -37.46 -72.69
CA PHE A 781 -6.39 -37.46 -71.26
C PHE A 781 -6.05 -38.86 -70.79
N ALA A 782 -5.08 -38.99 -69.86
CA ALA A 782 -4.78 -40.24 -69.21
C ALA A 782 -5.65 -40.39 -67.96
N GLN A 783 -6.11 -41.59 -67.66
CA GLN A 783 -6.82 -41.86 -66.41
C GLN A 783 -5.91 -41.57 -65.22
N VAL A 784 -6.48 -40.97 -64.21
CA VAL A 784 -5.77 -40.58 -62.96
C VAL A 784 -6.39 -41.32 -61.80
N GLU A 785 -5.59 -42.06 -61.03
CA GLU A 785 -6.03 -42.68 -59.79
C GLU A 785 -6.22 -41.56 -58.76
N PHE A 786 -7.39 -41.51 -58.13
CA PHE A 786 -7.73 -40.55 -57.16
C PHE A 786 -8.12 -41.14 -55.81
N ALA A 787 -8.49 -42.44 -55.82
CA ALA A 787 -8.81 -43.15 -54.60
C ALA A 787 -8.49 -44.65 -54.72
N ARG A 788 -8.34 -45.28 -53.55
CA ARG A 788 -8.15 -46.74 -53.47
C ARG A 788 -9.08 -47.31 -52.40
N LEU A 789 -10.00 -48.17 -52.88
CA LEU A 789 -10.94 -48.91 -52.04
C LEU A 789 -10.41 -50.32 -51.75
N SER A 790 -11.12 -51.08 -50.94
CA SER A 790 -10.89 -52.51 -50.80
C SER A 790 -11.05 -53.21 -52.14
N ALA A 791 -10.23 -54.26 -52.43
CA ALA A 791 -10.37 -55.10 -53.64
C ALA A 791 -11.63 -55.97 -53.58
N GLY A 792 -12.22 -56.22 -54.73
CA GLY A 792 -13.35 -57.14 -54.81
C GLY A 792 -14.73 -56.56 -54.57
N LEU A 793 -14.86 -55.26 -54.35
CA LEU A 793 -16.15 -54.57 -54.13
C LEU A 793 -17.06 -54.67 -55.46
N SER A 794 -18.35 -54.69 -55.20
CA SER A 794 -19.40 -54.73 -56.30
C SER A 794 -19.98 -53.32 -56.48
N LEU A 795 -19.14 -52.34 -56.94
CA LEU A 795 -19.56 -50.94 -57.12
C LEU A 795 -20.63 -50.83 -58.23
N THR A 796 -21.63 -49.99 -58.04
CA THR A 796 -22.62 -49.57 -58.98
C THR A 796 -22.58 -48.05 -59.18
N ASN A 797 -23.29 -47.53 -60.18
CA ASN A 797 -23.43 -46.10 -60.37
C ASN A 797 -24.19 -45.39 -59.23
N GLU A 798 -24.95 -46.13 -58.41
CA GLU A 798 -25.67 -45.61 -57.25
C GLU A 798 -24.74 -45.26 -56.11
N ASN A 799 -23.52 -45.85 -56.10
CA ASN A 799 -22.46 -45.45 -55.14
C ASN A 799 -21.82 -44.10 -55.47
N PHE A 800 -22.16 -43.47 -56.60
CA PHE A 800 -21.59 -42.19 -57.02
C PHE A 800 -22.66 -41.12 -57.10
N VAL A 801 -22.45 -39.98 -56.39
CA VAL A 801 -23.27 -38.78 -56.45
C VAL A 801 -22.40 -37.64 -56.95
N VAL A 802 -22.88 -36.97 -58.02
CA VAL A 802 -22.20 -35.76 -58.54
C VAL A 802 -22.90 -34.54 -58.02
N VAL A 803 -22.10 -33.58 -57.45
CA VAL A 803 -22.56 -32.32 -56.85
C VAL A 803 -22.02 -31.14 -57.58
#